data_6de6cf9a683bf83b8671641c43c2ecb9
#
_entry.id   6de6cf9a683bf83b8671641c43c2ecb9
#
_cell.length_a   1.000
_cell.length_b   1.000
_cell.length_c   1.000
_cell.angle_alpha   90.00
_cell.angle_beta   90.00
_cell.angle_gamma   90.00
#
_symmetry.space_group_name_H-M   'P 1'
#
loop_
_entity.id
_entity.type
_entity.pdbx_description
1 polymer ?
#
loop_
_entity_poly.entity_id
_entity_poly.type
_entity_poly.pdbx_seq_one_letter_code
_entity_poly.pdbx_strand_id
1 'polypeptide(L)'
;MNSNLLLSLRPSILIWLFMSLATQAQAQDNKKGNQPDSIPTTLLKEVSVKARRNLYKTRPDVIIYDVKADSSLIGKNSFEALRNVPLLNVERNGNIHSVGNWPIEYTVNGSYDRTVSGNIHDALESLEAKYLKRIEVRIVRNINGQQTLQINLVTKGRLWGYRGLGSSSLSDSNWRNGAFAFAKKNKFGATFSYYNNWRWGHDSRLNSEEWRYASNDLYHAKSEYKSSGFKVDLHNFETTLSYEITPLKVVSVYARTFLKTNPHNTSTNEYVAENNAGQQTYRYKQDGLFKMNDSEYQVCLDYEQLFGENAERGKFYAGYEFYSRPNKEQNNNYYTLLEYINPSYVKDFFNYNKETSDNEDWHTLTVMYRRKFKRHTLYAEDFMRLRIEKEDITQQESYAYADNPYETIERDQYRHNQFSNGLKIGYSYTTDKIEAKAGAFHQFLRDTSKKPLLNNSFSANQQFVTPYADFSYVPNWRVRFNLSYSMGKQVPNINSLNPYVDTTVPGEIFYGNPNLKPQTTQEISLSSNFRIGKINFNASSTHSFGKDIILRHSFLKDDILNKTFDNVGKRYENLTKIGTSSKITPTTWMRLDASLYYTDYAATEYYNRNKGFTFSTTAYMEQELPHNFDINFGAGYNSPYIYMQGKGDKNFYYNLSVYKSFPKQRITVSAEANSFLPIYYKNSTTSSSENYYEITHRRSFHASFQLSVRWRFGKLKADEYSVDERYDHKDVKTNYDE
;
A
#
# COMPACT_ATOMS: atom_id res chain seq x y z
N MET A 1 31.00 18.45 -29.89
CA MET A 1 30.90 19.55 -28.89
C MET A 1 29.92 19.08 -27.80
N ASN A 2 30.50 18.78 -26.70
CA ASN A 2 30.05 18.61 -25.31
C ASN A 2 28.56 18.49 -25.00
N SER A 3 28.10 17.23 -24.89
CA SER A 3 26.83 16.83 -24.26
C SER A 3 26.98 16.47 -22.77
N ASN A 4 28.09 16.82 -22.12
CA ASN A 4 28.44 16.41 -20.75
C ASN A 4 28.17 17.44 -19.64
N LEU A 5 27.44 18.54 -19.91
CA LEU A 5 27.27 19.63 -18.94
C LEU A 5 25.95 19.56 -18.15
N LEU A 6 25.02 18.65 -18.49
CA LEU A 6 23.74 18.52 -17.79
C LEU A 6 23.67 17.39 -16.74
N LEU A 7 24.72 16.58 -16.63
CA LEU A 7 24.74 15.39 -15.77
C LEU A 7 25.40 15.60 -14.39
N SER A 8 25.84 16.82 -14.05
CA SER A 8 26.50 17.11 -12.78
C SER A 8 25.69 17.98 -11.79
N LEU A 9 24.46 18.28 -12.07
CA LEU A 9 23.58 18.95 -11.12
C LEU A 9 23.19 17.95 -10.00
N ARG A 10 23.96 17.99 -8.91
CA ARG A 10 23.68 17.25 -7.70
C ARG A 10 22.25 17.60 -7.22
N PRO A 11 21.46 16.64 -6.73
CA PRO A 11 20.08 16.87 -6.21
C PRO A 11 19.99 17.99 -5.19
N SER A 12 21.07 18.27 -4.47
CA SER A 12 21.22 19.38 -3.54
C SER A 12 20.99 20.77 -4.15
N ILE A 13 21.24 20.97 -5.44
CA ILE A 13 21.06 22.28 -6.10
C ILE A 13 19.58 22.55 -6.38
N LEU A 14 18.80 21.51 -6.67
CA LEU A 14 17.33 21.64 -6.80
C LEU A 14 16.65 22.04 -5.50
N ILE A 15 17.14 21.54 -4.36
CA ILE A 15 16.64 21.92 -3.04
C ILE A 15 16.97 23.37 -2.73
N TRP A 16 18.16 23.86 -3.12
CA TRP A 16 18.58 25.27 -2.96
C TRP A 16 17.76 26.22 -3.84
N LEU A 17 17.44 25.82 -5.07
CA LEU A 17 16.55 26.60 -5.94
C LEU A 17 15.14 26.72 -5.37
N PHE A 18 14.60 25.67 -4.76
CA PHE A 18 13.29 25.70 -4.11
C PHE A 18 13.30 26.54 -2.83
N MET A 19 14.38 26.53 -2.05
CA MET A 19 14.52 27.40 -0.89
C MET A 19 14.59 28.88 -1.27
N SER A 20 15.24 29.22 -2.38
CA SER A 20 15.33 30.60 -2.87
C SER A 20 13.98 31.13 -3.42
N LEU A 21 13.17 30.27 -4.03
CA LEU A 21 11.82 30.63 -4.48
C LEU A 21 10.85 30.86 -3.30
N ALA A 22 11.01 30.12 -2.21
CA ALA A 22 10.18 30.32 -1.02
C ALA A 22 10.51 31.64 -0.27
N THR A 23 11.75 32.10 -0.33
CA THR A 23 12.18 33.37 0.27
C THR A 23 11.79 34.59 -0.59
N GLN A 24 11.73 34.46 -1.92
CA GLN A 24 11.29 35.56 -2.79
C GLN A 24 9.77 35.81 -2.72
N ALA A 25 8.95 34.80 -2.36
CA ALA A 25 7.53 34.99 -2.18
C ALA A 25 7.14 35.87 -0.96
N GLN A 26 8.09 36.14 -0.05
CA GLN A 26 7.87 37.07 1.07
C GLN A 26 8.12 38.55 0.73
N ALA A 27 8.78 38.85 -0.39
CA ALA A 27 9.21 40.21 -0.71
C ALA A 27 8.18 41.03 -1.54
N GLN A 28 7.09 40.44 -1.99
CA GLN A 28 6.14 41.11 -2.89
C GLN A 28 4.90 41.72 -2.23
N ASP A 29 4.69 41.59 -0.92
CA ASP A 29 3.48 42.10 -0.26
C ASP A 29 3.59 43.50 0.35
N ASN A 30 4.70 44.24 0.13
CA ASN A 30 4.91 45.59 0.69
C ASN A 30 5.22 46.65 -0.37
N LYS A 31 4.28 46.92 -1.27
CA LYS A 31 4.19 48.23 -1.98
C LYS A 31 2.75 48.54 -2.34
N LYS A 32 2.08 49.30 -1.47
CA LYS A 32 1.02 50.19 -1.85
C LYS A 32 1.43 51.61 -1.47
N GLY A 33 1.75 52.37 -2.50
CA GLY A 33 2.04 53.78 -2.38
C GLY A 33 0.76 54.61 -2.13
N ASN A 34 0.93 55.64 -1.34
CA ASN A 34 -0.02 56.69 -1.07
C ASN A 34 -0.32 57.52 -2.32
N GLN A 35 -1.59 57.83 -2.57
CA GLN A 35 -2.04 59.07 -3.19
C GLN A 35 -3.27 59.59 -2.48
N PRO A 36 -3.33 60.93 -2.20
CA PRO A 36 -4.46 61.53 -1.54
C PRO A 36 -5.47 62.07 -2.59
N ASP A 37 -6.74 62.07 -2.25
CA ASP A 37 -7.64 63.20 -2.38
C ASP A 37 -9.11 62.88 -2.63
N SER A 38 -9.85 63.69 -1.99
CA SER A 38 -11.25 64.16 -2.21
C SER A 38 -12.39 63.23 -1.76
N ILE A 39 -13.04 63.76 -0.73
CA ILE A 39 -14.25 63.26 -0.12
C ILE A 39 -15.49 63.72 -0.94
N PRO A 40 -16.39 62.78 -1.25
CA PRO A 40 -17.80 63.05 -1.20
C PRO A 40 -18.48 62.24 -0.09
N THR A 41 -19.13 62.93 0.79
CA THR A 41 -20.00 62.36 1.83
C THR A 41 -21.18 61.62 1.21
N THR A 42 -21.03 60.33 1.11
CA THR A 42 -22.15 59.37 0.92
C THR A 42 -22.25 58.51 2.15
N LEU A 43 -23.43 58.44 2.73
CA LEU A 43 -23.82 57.58 3.83
C LEU A 43 -23.23 56.18 3.66
N LEU A 44 -22.21 55.87 4.47
CA LEU A 44 -21.61 54.55 4.52
C LEU A 44 -22.66 53.56 5.06
N LYS A 45 -23.17 52.68 4.21
CA LYS A 45 -23.73 51.42 4.66
C LYS A 45 -22.67 50.71 5.51
N GLU A 46 -23.05 50.30 6.71
CA GLU A 46 -22.21 49.54 7.63
C GLU A 46 -21.60 48.37 6.88
N VAL A 47 -20.29 48.48 6.55
CA VAL A 47 -19.52 47.39 5.98
C VAL A 47 -19.08 46.54 7.17
N SER A 48 -19.87 45.51 7.49
CA SER A 48 -19.42 44.49 8.43
C SER A 48 -18.26 43.78 7.78
N VAL A 49 -17.04 44.13 8.14
CA VAL A 49 -15.83 43.35 7.81
C VAL A 49 -15.90 42.06 8.60
N LYS A 50 -16.53 41.03 8.02
CA LYS A 50 -16.38 39.69 8.52
C LYS A 50 -14.93 39.28 8.29
N ALA A 51 -14.10 39.36 9.32
CA ALA A 51 -12.74 38.81 9.30
C ALA A 51 -12.84 37.36 8.78
N ARG A 52 -12.20 37.05 7.66
CA ARG A 52 -12.15 35.68 7.12
C ARG A 52 -11.47 34.84 8.19
N ARG A 53 -12.24 34.04 8.93
CA ARG A 53 -11.70 33.05 9.85
C ARG A 53 -10.76 32.15 9.08
N ASN A 54 -9.54 31.96 9.64
CA ASN A 54 -8.57 31.06 9.05
C ASN A 54 -9.08 29.60 9.24
N LEU A 55 -9.41 28.92 8.13
CA LEU A 55 -9.97 27.57 8.14
C LEU A 55 -8.94 26.52 8.61
N TYR A 56 -7.66 26.85 8.61
CA TYR A 56 -6.58 25.93 8.92
C TYR A 56 -5.73 26.45 10.06
N LYS A 57 -5.39 25.57 10.99
CA LYS A 57 -4.34 25.77 11.98
C LYS A 57 -3.29 24.67 11.79
N THR A 58 -2.08 25.06 11.42
CA THR A 58 -0.97 24.12 11.24
C THR A 58 -0.03 24.24 12.44
N ARG A 59 0.17 23.13 13.13
CA ARG A 59 1.14 22.96 14.20
C ARG A 59 2.08 21.82 13.83
N PRO A 60 3.24 21.70 14.43
CA PRO A 60 4.18 20.62 14.10
C PRO A 60 3.62 19.20 14.34
N ASP A 61 2.75 19.03 15.34
CA ASP A 61 2.14 17.75 15.70
C ASP A 61 0.82 17.47 14.99
N VAL A 62 0.14 18.51 14.46
CA VAL A 62 -1.20 18.35 13.88
C VAL A 62 -1.56 19.46 12.92
N ILE A 63 -2.23 19.13 11.84
CA ILE A 63 -2.94 20.07 10.96
C ILE A 63 -4.42 19.97 11.30
N ILE A 64 -5.04 21.09 11.63
CA ILE A 64 -6.45 21.19 12.00
C ILE A 64 -7.20 21.93 10.89
N TYR A 65 -8.22 21.31 10.34
CA TYR A 65 -9.18 21.93 9.45
C TYR A 65 -10.50 22.17 10.19
N ASP A 66 -10.89 23.43 10.35
CA ASP A 66 -12.11 23.85 11.04
C ASP A 66 -13.33 23.74 10.10
N VAL A 67 -14.02 22.58 10.16
CA VAL A 67 -15.20 22.30 9.34
C VAL A 67 -16.37 23.22 9.69
N LYS A 68 -16.52 23.58 10.97
CA LYS A 68 -17.58 24.48 11.46
C LYS A 68 -17.48 25.89 10.85
N ALA A 69 -16.25 26.34 10.56
CA ALA A 69 -15.98 27.66 10.00
C ALA A 69 -16.12 27.72 8.47
N ASP A 70 -16.20 26.58 7.79
CA ASP A 70 -16.29 26.52 6.33
C ASP A 70 -17.73 26.54 5.82
N SER A 71 -18.17 27.72 5.42
CA SER A 71 -19.52 27.92 4.86
C SER A 71 -19.74 27.20 3.52
N SER A 72 -18.70 26.82 2.80
CA SER A 72 -18.82 26.07 1.54
C SER A 72 -19.34 24.65 1.72
N LEU A 73 -19.37 24.15 2.96
CA LEU A 73 -19.84 22.82 3.33
C LEU A 73 -21.32 22.77 3.78
N ILE A 74 -22.01 23.90 3.74
CA ILE A 74 -23.44 23.93 4.10
C ILE A 74 -24.23 23.03 3.14
N GLY A 75 -24.98 22.08 3.70
CA GLY A 75 -25.75 21.10 2.94
C GLY A 75 -24.96 19.97 2.28
N LYS A 76 -23.63 19.92 2.51
CA LYS A 76 -22.75 18.85 2.00
C LYS A 76 -22.54 17.76 3.05
N ASN A 77 -22.03 16.61 2.59
CA ASN A 77 -21.62 15.51 3.46
C ASN A 77 -20.18 15.71 3.98
N SER A 78 -19.78 14.86 4.93
CA SER A 78 -18.46 14.94 5.55
C SER A 78 -17.32 14.51 4.61
N PHE A 79 -17.61 13.76 3.56
CA PHE A 79 -16.63 13.40 2.53
C PHE A 79 -16.12 14.65 1.77
N GLU A 80 -17.02 15.59 1.47
CA GLU A 80 -16.64 16.86 0.85
C GLU A 80 -15.75 17.71 1.79
N ALA A 81 -15.93 17.59 3.10
CA ALA A 81 -15.03 18.23 4.07
C ALA A 81 -13.63 17.66 4.01
N LEU A 82 -13.49 16.34 3.84
CA LEU A 82 -12.21 15.68 3.76
C LEU A 82 -11.40 16.09 2.52
N ARG A 83 -12.07 16.43 1.43
CA ARG A 83 -11.43 16.95 0.19
C ARG A 83 -10.70 18.28 0.37
N ASN A 84 -11.05 19.03 1.40
CA ASN A 84 -10.38 20.29 1.72
C ASN A 84 -9.19 20.12 2.67
N VAL A 85 -8.93 18.90 3.15
CA VAL A 85 -7.88 18.63 4.16
C VAL A 85 -6.49 18.59 3.51
N PRO A 86 -5.51 19.34 4.00
CA PRO A 86 -4.13 19.25 3.54
C PRO A 86 -3.53 17.84 3.74
N LEU A 87 -2.56 17.46 2.93
CA LEU A 87 -1.89 16.15 2.89
C LEU A 87 -2.78 14.99 2.40
N LEU A 88 -4.02 15.27 2.00
CA LEU A 88 -4.93 14.28 1.43
C LEU A 88 -5.24 14.61 -0.01
N ASN A 89 -5.33 13.56 -0.81
CA ASN A 89 -5.91 13.57 -2.13
C ASN A 89 -7.15 12.68 -2.09
N VAL A 90 -8.30 13.29 -2.20
CA VAL A 90 -9.60 12.63 -2.06
C VAL A 90 -10.32 12.73 -3.39
N GLU A 91 -10.41 11.61 -4.09
CA GLU A 91 -11.08 11.49 -5.39
C GLU A 91 -12.58 11.24 -5.20
N ARG A 92 -13.39 11.62 -6.16
CA ARG A 92 -14.85 11.42 -6.07
C ARG A 92 -15.29 9.95 -6.14
N ASN A 93 -14.49 9.10 -6.73
CA ASN A 93 -14.73 7.65 -6.72
C ASN A 93 -14.64 7.03 -5.31
N GLY A 94 -14.14 7.82 -4.34
CA GLY A 94 -13.96 7.41 -2.95
C GLY A 94 -12.54 7.06 -2.57
N ASN A 95 -11.60 7.08 -3.52
CA ASN A 95 -10.19 6.84 -3.23
C ASN A 95 -9.61 7.99 -2.42
N ILE A 96 -8.92 7.65 -1.35
CA ILE A 96 -8.25 8.61 -0.47
C ILE A 96 -6.78 8.20 -0.39
N HIS A 97 -5.92 9.10 -0.82
CA HIS A 97 -4.48 8.90 -0.81
C HIS A 97 -3.80 9.97 0.04
N SER A 98 -2.76 9.61 0.76
CA SER A 98 -1.88 10.59 1.37
C SER A 98 -0.91 11.14 0.33
N VAL A 99 -0.54 12.41 0.45
CA VAL A 99 0.43 13.06 -0.46
C VAL A 99 1.79 12.35 -0.42
N GLY A 100 2.19 11.76 0.72
CA GLY A 100 3.43 10.99 0.87
C GLY A 100 3.33 9.52 0.51
N ASN A 101 2.19 9.03 0.01
CA ASN A 101 1.87 7.61 -0.14
C ASN A 101 1.98 6.81 1.19
N TRP A 102 1.80 7.50 2.32
CA TRP A 102 1.78 6.86 3.62
C TRP A 102 0.45 6.12 3.81
N PRO A 103 0.43 5.00 4.53
CA PRO A 103 -0.81 4.39 4.99
C PRO A 103 -1.66 5.41 5.76
N ILE A 104 -2.98 5.27 5.66
CA ILE A 104 -3.92 6.18 6.32
C ILE A 104 -4.68 5.41 7.40
N GLU A 105 -4.70 5.98 8.61
CA GLU A 105 -5.48 5.49 9.74
C GLU A 105 -6.55 6.51 10.12
N TYR A 106 -7.75 6.04 10.46
CA TYR A 106 -8.86 6.90 10.83
C TYR A 106 -9.24 6.69 12.29
N THR A 107 -9.50 7.80 12.98
CA THR A 107 -10.08 7.81 14.33
C THR A 107 -11.28 8.75 14.37
N VAL A 108 -12.21 8.49 15.25
CA VAL A 108 -13.35 9.36 15.51
C VAL A 108 -13.30 9.77 16.97
N ASN A 109 -13.21 11.08 17.23
CA ASN A 109 -13.04 11.63 18.57
C ASN A 109 -11.85 11.02 19.33
N GLY A 110 -10.76 10.70 18.59
CA GLY A 110 -9.55 10.10 19.12
C GLY A 110 -9.60 8.59 19.31
N SER A 111 -10.76 7.95 19.17
CA SER A 111 -10.95 6.51 19.28
C SER A 111 -10.77 5.81 17.92
N TYR A 112 -10.13 4.66 17.95
CA TYR A 112 -10.01 3.74 16.82
C TYR A 112 -11.26 2.83 16.74
N ASP A 113 -12.44 3.41 16.84
CA ASP A 113 -13.69 2.66 16.75
C ASP A 113 -13.82 2.01 15.35
N ARG A 114 -13.57 0.72 15.24
CA ARG A 114 -13.63 -0.05 13.98
C ARG A 114 -14.99 0.02 13.32
N THR A 115 -16.07 0.28 14.09
CA THR A 115 -17.43 0.42 13.53
C THR A 115 -17.56 1.64 12.60
N VAL A 116 -16.73 2.65 12.78
CA VAL A 116 -16.72 3.84 11.92
C VAL A 116 -15.48 3.86 11.02
N SER A 117 -14.31 3.53 11.55
CA SER A 117 -13.04 3.59 10.84
C SER A 117 -12.86 2.51 9.79
N GLY A 118 -13.51 1.35 9.93
CA GLY A 118 -13.35 0.22 9.01
C GLY A 118 -13.89 0.50 7.59
N ASN A 119 -14.91 1.35 7.45
CA ASN A 119 -15.43 1.80 6.14
C ASN A 119 -15.67 3.30 6.16
N ILE A 120 -14.56 4.04 6.22
CA ILE A 120 -14.59 5.50 6.44
C ILE A 120 -15.24 6.27 5.30
N HIS A 121 -15.05 5.84 4.05
CA HIS A 121 -15.64 6.51 2.89
C HIS A 121 -17.16 6.57 3.01
N ASP A 122 -17.80 5.42 3.20
CA ASP A 122 -19.26 5.36 3.33
C ASP A 122 -19.75 6.02 4.63
N ALA A 123 -18.92 5.99 5.70
CA ALA A 123 -19.19 6.73 6.92
C ALA A 123 -19.30 8.23 6.65
N LEU A 124 -18.32 8.79 5.96
CA LEU A 124 -18.25 10.21 5.66
C LEU A 124 -19.31 10.67 4.67
N GLU A 125 -19.64 9.83 3.68
CA GLU A 125 -20.71 10.14 2.74
C GLU A 125 -22.10 10.17 3.39
N SER A 126 -22.33 9.34 4.41
CA SER A 126 -23.60 9.25 5.13
C SER A 126 -23.73 10.26 6.28
N LEU A 127 -22.63 10.89 6.69
CA LEU A 127 -22.59 11.90 7.74
C LEU A 127 -22.60 13.30 7.12
N GLU A 128 -23.57 14.13 7.48
CA GLU A 128 -23.60 15.52 7.05
C GLU A 128 -22.44 16.31 7.68
N ALA A 129 -21.77 17.19 6.91
CA ALA A 129 -20.64 17.99 7.37
C ALA A 129 -20.94 18.85 8.60
N LYS A 130 -22.21 19.25 8.77
CA LYS A 130 -22.66 20.01 9.97
C LYS A 130 -22.42 19.30 11.29
N TYR A 131 -22.30 17.97 11.29
CA TYR A 131 -22.00 17.17 12.49
C TYR A 131 -20.51 17.06 12.82
N LEU A 132 -19.63 17.47 11.90
CA LEU A 132 -18.21 17.61 12.19
C LEU A 132 -17.90 18.97 12.80
N LYS A 133 -17.03 18.98 13.82
CA LYS A 133 -16.44 20.18 14.42
C LYS A 133 -15.17 20.55 13.64
N ARG A 134 -14.26 19.59 13.48
CA ARG A 134 -12.97 19.75 12.78
C ARG A 134 -12.42 18.39 12.34
N ILE A 135 -11.44 18.44 11.44
CA ILE A 135 -10.64 17.28 11.03
C ILE A 135 -9.20 17.55 11.43
N GLU A 136 -8.56 16.61 12.12
CA GLU A 136 -7.17 16.69 12.56
C GLU A 136 -6.34 15.68 11.78
N VAL A 137 -5.18 16.10 11.26
CA VAL A 137 -4.26 15.24 10.53
C VAL A 137 -2.92 15.22 11.21
N ARG A 138 -2.40 14.04 11.52
CA ARG A 138 -1.13 13.83 12.21
C ARG A 138 -0.27 12.84 11.42
N ILE A 139 1.04 13.09 11.37
CA ILE A 139 2.00 12.09 10.90
C ILE A 139 2.49 11.34 12.14
N VAL A 140 2.18 10.05 12.19
CA VAL A 140 2.58 9.14 13.26
C VAL A 140 3.45 8.02 12.70
N ARG A 141 4.08 7.22 13.56
CA ARG A 141 4.77 5.99 13.15
C ARG A 141 4.04 4.78 13.71
N ASN A 142 3.80 3.80 12.85
CA ASN A 142 3.29 2.50 13.29
C ASN A 142 4.38 1.72 14.06
N ILE A 143 4.02 0.53 14.55
CA ILE A 143 4.94 -0.32 15.32
C ILE A 143 6.19 -0.73 14.54
N ASN A 144 6.10 -0.86 13.22
CA ASN A 144 7.24 -1.20 12.37
C ASN A 144 8.12 0.01 12.02
N GLY A 145 7.87 1.18 12.63
CA GLY A 145 8.60 2.42 12.37
C GLY A 145 8.20 3.15 11.09
N GLN A 146 7.24 2.63 10.31
CA GLN A 146 6.75 3.25 9.09
C GLN A 146 5.89 4.48 9.39
N GLN A 147 6.05 5.55 8.62
CA GLN A 147 5.20 6.73 8.72
C GLN A 147 3.77 6.41 8.25
N THR A 148 2.79 6.87 9.01
CA THR A 148 1.35 6.69 8.78
C THR A 148 0.65 8.03 8.97
N LEU A 149 -0.32 8.34 8.12
CA LEU A 149 -1.15 9.53 8.25
C LEU A 149 -2.40 9.20 9.08
N GLN A 150 -2.49 9.72 10.27
CA GLN A 150 -3.65 9.55 11.14
C GLN A 150 -4.62 10.72 10.94
N ILE A 151 -5.87 10.40 10.58
CA ILE A 151 -6.96 11.36 10.38
C ILE A 151 -7.97 11.17 11.51
N ASN A 152 -8.13 12.20 12.34
CA ASN A 152 -9.11 12.21 13.42
C ASN A 152 -10.30 13.09 13.07
N LEU A 153 -11.47 12.48 12.97
CA LEU A 153 -12.75 13.16 12.73
C LEU A 153 -13.35 13.57 14.09
N VAL A 154 -13.31 14.85 14.40
CA VAL A 154 -13.90 15.37 15.62
C VAL A 154 -15.33 15.77 15.36
N THR A 155 -16.28 15.03 15.92
CA THR A 155 -17.72 15.28 15.81
C THR A 155 -18.22 16.24 16.89
N LYS A 156 -19.39 16.82 16.69
CA LYS A 156 -20.04 17.71 17.70
C LYS A 156 -20.56 16.96 18.91
N GLY A 157 -20.76 15.66 18.76
CA GLY A 157 -21.28 14.79 19.81
C GLY A 157 -21.10 13.31 19.41
N ARG A 158 -21.79 12.41 20.11
CA ARG A 158 -21.76 10.98 19.80
C ARG A 158 -22.49 10.71 18.49
N LEU A 159 -21.88 9.88 17.64
CA LEU A 159 -22.54 9.38 16.44
C LEU A 159 -23.61 8.34 16.82
N TRP A 160 -24.78 8.46 16.20
CA TRP A 160 -25.86 7.49 16.33
C TRP A 160 -26.68 7.42 15.04
N GLY A 161 -27.46 6.36 14.90
CA GLY A 161 -28.30 6.15 13.72
C GLY A 161 -27.95 4.87 12.99
N TYR A 162 -28.42 4.75 11.78
CA TYR A 162 -28.11 3.61 10.91
C TYR A 162 -27.82 4.10 9.50
N ARG A 163 -27.04 3.33 8.78
CA ARG A 163 -26.71 3.55 7.37
C ARG A 163 -26.48 2.24 6.68
N GLY A 164 -26.65 2.22 5.38
CA GLY A 164 -26.29 1.09 4.55
C GLY A 164 -25.91 1.50 3.16
N LEU A 165 -25.22 0.61 2.48
CA LEU A 165 -24.76 0.72 1.12
C LEU A 165 -25.02 -0.62 0.42
N GLY A 166 -25.59 -0.55 -0.77
CA GLY A 166 -25.56 -1.65 -1.74
C GLY A 166 -24.83 -1.20 -2.98
N SER A 167 -23.95 -2.02 -3.52
CA SER A 167 -23.20 -1.73 -4.73
C SER A 167 -23.13 -2.93 -5.64
N SER A 168 -23.20 -2.70 -6.94
CA SER A 168 -22.94 -3.70 -7.97
C SER A 168 -22.12 -3.06 -9.08
N SER A 169 -21.11 -3.77 -9.56
CA SER A 169 -20.18 -3.29 -10.56
C SER A 169 -19.81 -4.42 -11.51
N LEU A 170 -20.17 -4.26 -12.76
CA LEU A 170 -19.88 -5.23 -13.83
C LEU A 170 -18.85 -4.66 -14.78
N SER A 171 -17.81 -5.45 -15.05
CA SER A 171 -16.82 -5.14 -16.07
C SER A 171 -16.66 -6.29 -17.08
N ASP A 172 -15.81 -6.08 -18.04
CA ASP A 172 -15.38 -7.09 -19.01
C ASP A 172 -14.72 -8.32 -18.38
N SER A 173 -14.15 -8.19 -17.17
CA SER A 173 -13.36 -9.23 -16.51
C SER A 173 -13.82 -9.60 -15.10
N ASN A 174 -14.85 -8.91 -14.56
CA ASN A 174 -15.33 -9.23 -13.22
C ASN A 174 -16.74 -8.67 -12.94
N TRP A 175 -17.41 -9.31 -11.99
CA TRP A 175 -18.63 -8.80 -11.37
C TRP A 175 -18.45 -8.71 -9.86
N ARG A 176 -18.55 -7.52 -9.34
CA ARG A 176 -18.37 -7.20 -7.91
C ARG A 176 -19.69 -6.77 -7.31
N ASN A 177 -20.02 -7.30 -6.16
CA ASN A 177 -21.18 -6.89 -5.39
C ASN A 177 -20.75 -6.60 -3.96
N GLY A 178 -21.34 -5.59 -3.36
CA GLY A 178 -21.06 -5.18 -1.99
C GLY A 178 -22.33 -4.81 -1.25
N ALA A 179 -22.39 -5.19 0.00
CA ALA A 179 -23.40 -4.76 0.95
C ALA A 179 -22.72 -4.32 2.24
N PHE A 180 -23.13 -3.20 2.78
CA PHE A 180 -22.65 -2.69 4.05
C PHE A 180 -23.82 -2.18 4.87
N ALA A 181 -23.81 -2.50 6.16
CA ALA A 181 -24.76 -1.99 7.14
C ALA A 181 -24.05 -1.55 8.42
N PHE A 182 -24.47 -0.44 8.98
CA PHE A 182 -24.02 0.10 10.25
C PHE A 182 -25.22 0.52 11.06
N ALA A 183 -25.20 0.23 12.35
CA ALA A 183 -26.15 0.75 13.32
C ALA A 183 -25.43 1.11 14.61
N LYS A 184 -25.75 2.28 15.17
CA LYS A 184 -25.28 2.69 16.49
C LYS A 184 -26.43 3.32 17.26
N LYS A 185 -26.72 2.79 18.44
CA LYS A 185 -27.74 3.27 19.36
C LYS A 185 -27.23 3.21 20.81
N ASN A 186 -27.29 4.34 21.50
CA ASN A 186 -26.75 4.47 22.83
C ASN A 186 -25.29 4.04 22.93
N LYS A 187 -24.99 2.99 23.71
CA LYS A 187 -23.64 2.45 23.93
C LYS A 187 -23.23 1.37 22.93
N PHE A 188 -24.16 0.85 22.13
CA PHE A 188 -23.93 -0.27 21.22
C PHE A 188 -23.75 0.21 19.79
N GLY A 189 -22.72 -0.30 19.14
CA GLY A 189 -22.46 -0.15 17.71
C GLY A 189 -22.27 -1.51 17.04
N ALA A 190 -22.75 -1.64 15.81
CA ALA A 190 -22.56 -2.83 14.99
C ALA A 190 -22.33 -2.45 13.54
N THR A 191 -21.43 -3.18 12.87
CA THR A 191 -21.28 -3.15 11.40
C THR A 191 -21.33 -4.56 10.86
N PHE A 192 -21.82 -4.64 9.64
CA PHE A 192 -21.71 -5.83 8.81
C PHE A 192 -21.32 -5.38 7.42
N SER A 193 -20.34 -6.05 6.81
CA SER A 193 -20.03 -5.88 5.41
C SER A 193 -19.89 -7.22 4.71
N TYR A 194 -20.36 -7.27 3.50
CA TYR A 194 -20.19 -8.36 2.58
C TYR A 194 -19.66 -7.83 1.26
N TYR A 195 -18.66 -8.49 0.71
CA TYR A 195 -18.10 -8.19 -0.58
C TYR A 195 -17.89 -9.50 -1.33
N ASN A 196 -18.32 -9.52 -2.58
CA ASN A 196 -18.10 -10.63 -3.50
C ASN A 196 -17.45 -10.12 -4.78
N ASN A 197 -16.57 -10.92 -5.37
CA ASN A 197 -15.94 -10.62 -6.64
C ASN A 197 -15.78 -11.90 -7.46
N TRP A 198 -16.65 -12.10 -8.43
CA TRP A 198 -16.47 -13.10 -9.46
C TRP A 198 -15.58 -12.52 -10.55
N ARG A 199 -14.44 -13.18 -10.79
CA ARG A 199 -13.47 -12.75 -11.79
C ARG A 199 -13.32 -13.83 -12.86
N TRP A 200 -13.28 -13.40 -14.10
CA TRP A 200 -12.90 -14.20 -15.24
C TRP A 200 -11.81 -13.48 -16.01
N GLY A 201 -10.72 -14.18 -16.30
CA GLY A 201 -9.57 -13.57 -16.99
C GLY A 201 -9.74 -13.63 -18.50
N HIS A 202 -9.00 -12.76 -19.17
CA HIS A 202 -8.75 -12.84 -20.60
C HIS A 202 -7.50 -13.66 -20.87
N ASP A 203 -7.40 -14.22 -22.08
CA ASP A 203 -6.23 -14.94 -22.52
C ASP A 203 -5.00 -14.03 -22.46
N SER A 204 -3.90 -14.54 -21.93
CA SER A 204 -2.62 -13.86 -21.93
C SER A 204 -1.57 -14.71 -22.62
N ARG A 205 -0.62 -14.06 -23.29
CA ARG A 205 0.53 -14.70 -23.91
C ARG A 205 1.81 -14.11 -23.33
N LEU A 206 2.74 -14.99 -23.03
CA LEU A 206 4.07 -14.65 -22.58
C LEU A 206 5.05 -15.39 -23.48
N ASN A 207 5.88 -14.67 -24.21
CA ASN A 207 6.98 -15.26 -24.94
C ASN A 207 8.26 -14.93 -24.18
N SER A 208 9.10 -15.92 -23.92
CA SER A 208 10.43 -15.68 -23.40
C SER A 208 11.49 -16.29 -24.30
N GLU A 209 12.63 -15.63 -24.37
CA GLU A 209 13.84 -16.14 -24.96
C GLU A 209 14.93 -16.11 -23.90
N GLU A 210 15.62 -17.22 -23.73
CA GLU A 210 16.71 -17.34 -22.78
C GLU A 210 17.96 -17.89 -23.43
N TRP A 211 19.11 -17.43 -22.96
CA TRP A 211 20.43 -17.91 -23.35
C TRP A 211 21.17 -18.39 -22.10
N ARG A 212 21.59 -19.64 -22.12
CA ARG A 212 22.41 -20.26 -21.07
C ARG A 212 23.79 -20.55 -21.63
N TYR A 213 24.83 -20.06 -21.01
CA TYR A 213 26.21 -20.28 -21.39
C TYR A 213 26.76 -21.46 -20.58
N ALA A 214 26.43 -22.68 -20.98
CA ALA A 214 26.91 -23.90 -20.37
C ALA A 214 28.35 -24.21 -20.81
N SER A 215 29.14 -24.77 -19.91
CA SER A 215 30.58 -25.06 -19.91
C SER A 215 31.41 -25.05 -21.23
N ASN A 216 30.86 -25.02 -22.40
CA ASN A 216 31.46 -24.75 -23.72
C ASN A 216 30.40 -24.54 -24.83
N ASP A 217 29.13 -24.54 -24.51
CA ASP A 217 28.07 -24.44 -25.52
C ASP A 217 27.03 -23.38 -25.13
N LEU A 218 26.61 -22.57 -26.08
CA LEU A 218 25.51 -21.64 -25.91
C LEU A 218 24.19 -22.40 -26.13
N TYR A 219 23.35 -22.40 -25.12
CA TYR A 219 22.02 -22.94 -25.20
C TYR A 219 21.03 -21.78 -25.36
N HIS A 220 20.20 -21.84 -26.41
CA HIS A 220 19.17 -20.85 -26.68
C HIS A 220 17.81 -21.52 -26.63
N ALA A 221 16.93 -20.99 -25.80
CA ALA A 221 15.58 -21.53 -25.71
C ALA A 221 14.52 -20.46 -25.92
N LYS A 222 13.40 -20.87 -26.48
CA LYS A 222 12.21 -20.06 -26.69
C LYS A 222 11.02 -20.74 -26.05
N SER A 223 10.21 -19.97 -25.34
CA SER A 223 8.94 -20.47 -24.83
C SER A 223 7.78 -19.56 -25.18
N GLU A 224 6.63 -20.17 -25.49
CA GLU A 224 5.35 -19.46 -25.65
C GLU A 224 4.36 -20.01 -24.61
N TYR A 225 4.17 -19.23 -23.55
CA TYR A 225 3.18 -19.54 -22.52
C TYR A 225 1.86 -18.84 -22.83
N LYS A 226 0.76 -19.58 -22.83
CA LYS A 226 -0.61 -19.09 -22.99
C LYS A 226 -1.42 -19.50 -21.75
N SER A 227 -2.05 -18.56 -21.08
CA SER A 227 -3.07 -18.87 -20.10
C SER A 227 -4.45 -18.60 -20.70
N SER A 228 -5.32 -19.60 -20.70
CA SER A 228 -6.73 -19.42 -21.01
C SER A 228 -7.46 -18.91 -19.78
N GLY A 229 -8.53 -18.14 -20.00
CA GLY A 229 -9.25 -17.40 -18.98
C GLY A 229 -9.43 -18.12 -17.63
N PHE A 230 -8.93 -17.52 -16.57
CA PHE A 230 -9.08 -18.01 -15.21
C PHE A 230 -10.45 -17.65 -14.61
N LYS A 231 -10.93 -18.45 -13.67
CA LYS A 231 -12.09 -18.14 -12.83
C LYS A 231 -11.66 -18.04 -11.39
N VAL A 232 -12.02 -16.94 -10.74
CA VAL A 232 -11.80 -16.75 -9.31
C VAL A 232 -13.10 -16.28 -8.69
N ASP A 233 -13.52 -16.96 -7.64
CA ASP A 233 -14.65 -16.57 -6.81
C ASP A 233 -14.12 -16.14 -5.44
N LEU A 234 -14.53 -14.94 -5.01
CA LEU A 234 -14.04 -14.32 -3.79
C LEU A 234 -15.22 -13.81 -2.99
N HIS A 235 -15.27 -14.18 -1.70
CA HIS A 235 -16.22 -13.69 -0.71
C HIS A 235 -15.48 -13.15 0.50
N ASN A 236 -15.89 -12.00 0.98
CA ASN A 236 -15.38 -11.39 2.21
C ASN A 236 -16.54 -10.96 3.10
N PHE A 237 -16.57 -11.45 4.33
CA PHE A 237 -17.53 -11.10 5.34
C PHE A 237 -16.79 -10.44 6.51
N GLU A 238 -17.29 -9.29 6.97
CA GLU A 238 -16.73 -8.59 8.12
C GLU A 238 -17.84 -8.15 9.05
N THR A 239 -17.61 -8.30 10.32
CA THR A 239 -18.52 -7.86 11.38
C THR A 239 -17.73 -7.18 12.48
N THR A 240 -18.23 -6.05 12.97
CA THR A 240 -17.71 -5.41 14.17
C THR A 240 -18.85 -5.16 15.14
N LEU A 241 -18.63 -5.48 16.40
CA LEU A 241 -19.51 -5.12 17.51
C LEU A 241 -18.72 -4.22 18.46
N SER A 242 -19.28 -3.13 18.92
CA SER A 242 -18.65 -2.24 19.90
C SER A 242 -19.59 -1.90 21.04
N TYR A 243 -19.02 -1.73 22.23
CA TYR A 243 -19.71 -1.30 23.42
C TYR A 243 -18.96 -0.17 24.12
N GLU A 244 -19.60 0.99 24.25
CA GLU A 244 -19.06 2.13 24.97
C GLU A 244 -19.37 1.99 26.47
N ILE A 245 -18.43 1.48 27.27
CA ILE A 245 -18.55 1.44 28.72
C ILE A 245 -18.81 2.85 29.26
N THR A 246 -17.97 3.78 28.80
CA THR A 246 -18.12 5.23 29.01
C THR A 246 -17.74 5.94 27.70
N PRO A 247 -17.98 7.27 27.56
CA PRO A 247 -17.52 8.03 26.37
C PRO A 247 -16.01 7.93 26.06
N LEU A 248 -15.21 7.54 27.05
CA LEU A 248 -13.74 7.43 26.96
C LEU A 248 -13.24 5.99 27.03
N LYS A 249 -14.13 5.00 27.11
CA LYS A 249 -13.77 3.57 27.22
C LYS A 249 -14.64 2.75 26.29
N VAL A 250 -14.01 2.05 25.36
CA VAL A 250 -14.67 1.21 24.36
C VAL A 250 -14.08 -0.18 24.35
N VAL A 251 -14.95 -1.18 24.22
CA VAL A 251 -14.58 -2.56 23.89
C VAL A 251 -15.15 -2.87 22.54
N SER A 252 -14.40 -3.55 21.68
CA SER A 252 -14.89 -4.01 20.38
C SER A 252 -14.43 -5.42 20.07
N VAL A 253 -15.28 -6.12 19.31
CA VAL A 253 -14.98 -7.41 18.70
C VAL A 253 -15.11 -7.25 17.20
N TYR A 254 -14.10 -7.67 16.47
CA TYR A 254 -14.07 -7.73 15.01
C TYR A 254 -13.90 -9.17 14.56
N ALA A 255 -14.66 -9.58 13.56
CA ALA A 255 -14.49 -10.86 12.91
C ALA A 255 -14.52 -10.69 11.40
N ARG A 256 -13.63 -11.40 10.70
CA ARG A 256 -13.54 -11.44 9.24
C ARG A 256 -13.40 -12.88 8.76
N THR A 257 -14.12 -13.18 7.68
CA THR A 257 -13.95 -14.42 6.92
C THR A 257 -13.76 -14.05 5.45
N PHE A 258 -12.64 -14.47 4.90
CA PHE A 258 -12.31 -14.29 3.50
C PHE A 258 -12.17 -15.68 2.85
N LEU A 259 -12.90 -15.90 1.76
CA LEU A 259 -12.91 -17.15 1.02
C LEU A 259 -12.56 -16.85 -0.43
N LYS A 260 -11.56 -17.53 -0.96
CA LYS A 260 -11.14 -17.41 -2.35
C LYS A 260 -10.99 -18.79 -2.96
N THR A 261 -11.69 -19.03 -4.04
CA THR A 261 -11.56 -20.26 -4.82
C THR A 261 -11.13 -19.96 -6.24
N ASN A 262 -10.19 -20.74 -6.72
CA ASN A 262 -9.82 -20.78 -8.14
C ASN A 262 -10.02 -22.22 -8.61
N PRO A 263 -11.22 -22.55 -9.12
CA PRO A 263 -11.57 -23.94 -9.40
C PRO A 263 -10.91 -24.49 -10.66
N HIS A 264 -10.50 -23.61 -11.57
CA HIS A 264 -10.00 -24.02 -12.87
C HIS A 264 -9.21 -22.89 -13.54
N ASN A 265 -7.91 -23.09 -13.67
CA ASN A 265 -7.02 -22.21 -14.41
C ASN A 265 -6.13 -23.08 -15.29
N THR A 266 -6.27 -22.97 -16.61
CA THR A 266 -5.51 -23.77 -17.56
C THR A 266 -4.44 -22.92 -18.23
N SER A 267 -3.31 -23.56 -18.53
CA SER A 267 -2.22 -22.94 -19.27
C SER A 267 -1.63 -23.93 -20.27
N THR A 268 -1.04 -23.40 -21.32
CA THR A 268 -0.19 -24.16 -22.23
C THR A 268 1.14 -23.47 -22.37
N ASN A 269 2.21 -24.25 -22.45
CA ASN A 269 3.54 -23.74 -22.73
C ASN A 269 4.17 -24.58 -23.83
N GLU A 270 4.63 -23.95 -24.90
CA GLU A 270 5.47 -24.59 -25.89
C GLU A 270 6.90 -24.10 -25.70
N TYR A 271 7.84 -25.03 -25.58
CA TYR A 271 9.23 -24.77 -25.32
C TYR A 271 10.09 -25.45 -26.39
N VAL A 272 11.05 -24.70 -26.93
CA VAL A 272 12.00 -25.14 -27.95
C VAL A 272 13.38 -24.75 -27.51
N ALA A 273 14.31 -25.68 -27.51
CA ALA A 273 15.70 -25.45 -27.19
C ALA A 273 16.61 -25.79 -28.39
N GLU A 274 17.62 -24.95 -28.58
CA GLU A 274 18.60 -25.03 -29.68
C GLU A 274 20.02 -24.98 -29.12
N ASN A 275 20.94 -25.73 -29.73
CA ASN A 275 22.36 -25.64 -29.43
C ASN A 275 23.02 -24.45 -30.19
N ASN A 276 24.31 -24.27 -30.03
CA ASN A 276 25.11 -23.22 -30.68
C ASN A 276 25.08 -23.28 -32.23
N ALA A 277 24.84 -24.47 -32.79
CA ALA A 277 24.73 -24.68 -34.22
C ALA A 277 23.30 -24.40 -34.78
N GLY A 278 22.36 -23.97 -33.94
CA GLY A 278 20.97 -23.73 -34.30
C GLY A 278 20.15 -25.02 -34.48
N GLN A 279 20.68 -26.18 -34.02
CA GLN A 279 19.96 -27.44 -34.08
C GLN A 279 19.07 -27.56 -32.86
N GLN A 280 17.79 -27.94 -33.05
CA GLN A 280 16.87 -28.18 -31.95
C GLN A 280 17.35 -29.38 -31.11
N THR A 281 17.53 -29.17 -29.84
CA THR A 281 17.94 -30.22 -28.90
C THR A 281 16.72 -30.94 -28.30
N TYR A 282 15.68 -30.20 -27.98
CA TYR A 282 14.39 -30.76 -27.62
C TYR A 282 13.24 -29.73 -27.79
N ARG A 283 12.04 -30.23 -27.95
CA ARG A 283 10.79 -29.47 -28.02
C ARG A 283 9.72 -30.18 -27.24
N TYR A 284 9.01 -29.46 -26.38
CA TYR A 284 7.88 -30.00 -25.65
C TYR A 284 6.70 -29.05 -25.60
N LYS A 285 5.53 -29.62 -25.37
CA LYS A 285 4.33 -28.90 -24.98
C LYS A 285 3.97 -29.30 -23.54
N GLN A 286 3.66 -28.33 -22.73
CA GLN A 286 3.17 -28.48 -21.36
C GLN A 286 1.73 -27.99 -21.29
N ASP A 287 0.82 -28.83 -20.80
CA ASP A 287 -0.54 -28.45 -20.46
C ASP A 287 -0.68 -28.44 -18.94
N GLY A 288 -1.03 -27.27 -18.39
CA GLY A 288 -1.13 -27.03 -16.94
C GLY A 288 -2.57 -26.83 -16.48
N LEU A 289 -2.88 -27.37 -15.30
CA LEU A 289 -4.13 -27.14 -14.58
C LEU A 289 -3.81 -26.74 -13.14
N PHE A 290 -4.23 -25.54 -12.74
CA PHE A 290 -4.07 -25.02 -11.39
C PHE A 290 -5.43 -24.85 -10.72
N LYS A 291 -5.54 -25.30 -9.47
CA LYS A 291 -6.68 -25.09 -8.57
C LYS A 291 -6.21 -24.58 -7.23
N MET A 292 -6.99 -23.73 -6.59
CA MET A 292 -6.65 -23.18 -5.27
C MET A 292 -7.91 -22.89 -4.45
N ASN A 293 -7.85 -23.24 -3.16
CA ASN A 293 -8.79 -22.80 -2.14
C ASN A 293 -7.99 -22.11 -1.03
N ASP A 294 -8.20 -20.82 -0.87
CA ASP A 294 -7.53 -19.98 0.10
C ASP A 294 -8.59 -19.32 1.01
N SER A 295 -8.48 -19.51 2.29
CA SER A 295 -9.41 -18.99 3.27
C SER A 295 -8.67 -18.24 4.36
N GLU A 296 -9.23 -17.13 4.84
CA GLU A 296 -8.68 -16.37 5.97
C GLU A 296 -9.77 -16.16 7.03
N TYR A 297 -9.41 -16.38 8.26
CA TYR A 297 -10.26 -16.14 9.43
C TYR A 297 -9.53 -15.23 10.39
N GLN A 298 -10.18 -14.16 10.82
CA GLN A 298 -9.60 -13.21 11.76
C GLN A 298 -10.61 -12.84 12.82
N VAL A 299 -10.18 -12.85 14.07
CA VAL A 299 -10.96 -12.37 15.22
C VAL A 299 -10.08 -11.44 16.04
N CYS A 300 -10.57 -10.23 16.32
CA CYS A 300 -9.89 -9.28 17.20
C CYS A 300 -10.79 -8.90 18.36
N LEU A 301 -10.18 -8.78 19.54
CA LEU A 301 -10.79 -8.23 20.74
C LEU A 301 -9.97 -7.01 21.18
N ASP A 302 -10.61 -5.86 21.22
CA ASP A 302 -9.93 -4.59 21.48
C ASP A 302 -10.54 -3.89 22.70
N TYR A 303 -9.69 -3.33 23.56
CA TYR A 303 -10.07 -2.39 24.63
C TYR A 303 -9.30 -1.09 24.43
N GLU A 304 -9.99 0.03 24.43
CA GLU A 304 -9.41 1.37 24.33
C GLU A 304 -9.91 2.26 25.47
N GLN A 305 -8.99 3.00 26.08
CA GLN A 305 -9.28 4.04 27.06
C GLN A 305 -8.61 5.34 26.63
N LEU A 306 -9.40 6.40 26.44
CA LEU A 306 -8.90 7.74 26.15
C LEU A 306 -8.63 8.51 27.44
N PHE A 307 -7.58 9.35 27.42
CA PHE A 307 -7.28 10.30 28.48
C PHE A 307 -7.57 11.72 27.96
N GLY A 308 -8.64 12.32 28.46
CA GLY A 308 -9.20 13.57 27.95
C GLY A 308 -10.02 13.39 26.68
N GLU A 309 -10.79 14.40 26.33
CA GLU A 309 -11.55 14.42 25.09
C GLU A 309 -10.62 14.28 23.88
N ASN A 310 -11.07 13.55 22.84
CA ASN A 310 -10.32 13.30 21.62
C ASN A 310 -8.89 12.76 21.85
N ALA A 311 -8.65 12.06 22.94
CA ALA A 311 -7.33 11.55 23.34
C ALA A 311 -6.25 12.64 23.50
N GLU A 312 -6.61 13.87 23.82
CA GLU A 312 -5.67 15.01 23.93
C GLU A 312 -4.57 14.79 24.98
N ARG A 313 -4.89 14.08 26.09
CA ARG A 313 -3.94 13.70 27.14
C ARG A 313 -3.31 12.33 26.93
N GLY A 314 -3.70 11.60 25.88
CA GLY A 314 -3.15 10.30 25.54
C GLY A 314 -4.21 9.20 25.46
N LYS A 315 -3.76 7.96 25.36
CA LYS A 315 -4.62 6.77 25.33
C LYS A 315 -3.89 5.52 25.82
N PHE A 316 -4.68 4.56 26.29
CA PHE A 316 -4.30 3.18 26.53
C PHE A 316 -5.08 2.30 25.56
N TYR A 317 -4.43 1.29 25.00
CA TYR A 317 -5.01 0.30 24.11
C TYR A 317 -4.47 -1.08 24.48
N ALA A 318 -5.34 -2.07 24.49
CA ALA A 318 -4.97 -3.47 24.58
C ALA A 318 -5.82 -4.25 23.56
N GLY A 319 -5.18 -5.04 22.73
CA GLY A 319 -5.83 -5.80 21.68
C GLY A 319 -5.26 -7.22 21.57
N TYR A 320 -6.14 -8.18 21.34
CA TYR A 320 -5.79 -9.53 20.98
C TYR A 320 -6.34 -9.85 19.60
N GLU A 321 -5.50 -10.47 18.76
CA GLU A 321 -5.83 -10.91 17.41
C GLU A 321 -5.51 -12.39 17.25
N PHE A 322 -6.48 -13.13 16.79
CA PHE A 322 -6.33 -14.45 16.21
C PHE A 322 -6.52 -14.36 14.70
N TYR A 323 -5.61 -14.95 13.94
CA TYR A 323 -5.68 -15.07 12.49
C TYR A 323 -5.34 -16.50 12.08
N SER A 324 -6.07 -17.06 11.12
CA SER A 324 -5.82 -18.36 10.55
C SER A 324 -6.03 -18.32 9.04
N ARG A 325 -5.11 -18.94 8.30
CA ARG A 325 -5.15 -19.00 6.84
C ARG A 325 -4.87 -20.42 6.34
N PRO A 326 -5.87 -21.29 6.27
CA PRO A 326 -5.75 -22.55 5.56
C PRO A 326 -5.78 -22.30 4.04
N ASN A 327 -4.80 -22.83 3.34
CA ASN A 327 -4.67 -22.77 1.89
C ASN A 327 -4.45 -24.19 1.34
N LYS A 328 -5.11 -24.52 0.25
CA LYS A 328 -4.90 -25.77 -0.47
C LYS A 328 -4.75 -25.49 -1.95
N GLU A 329 -3.64 -25.93 -2.52
CA GLU A 329 -3.29 -25.77 -3.93
C GLU A 329 -3.08 -27.14 -4.59
N GLN A 330 -3.52 -27.25 -5.83
CA GLN A 330 -3.26 -28.39 -6.69
C GLN A 330 -2.73 -27.88 -8.04
N ASN A 331 -1.59 -28.38 -8.44
CA ASN A 331 -0.92 -28.00 -9.68
C ASN A 331 -0.55 -29.28 -10.46
N ASN A 332 -1.21 -29.47 -11.60
CA ASN A 332 -1.00 -30.60 -12.48
C ASN A 332 -0.38 -30.11 -13.77
N ASN A 333 0.73 -30.70 -14.17
CA ASN A 333 1.39 -30.42 -15.44
C ASN A 333 1.61 -31.71 -16.20
N TYR A 334 1.20 -31.69 -17.45
CA TYR A 334 1.34 -32.79 -18.40
C TYR A 334 2.27 -32.35 -19.52
N TYR A 335 3.39 -33.07 -19.67
CA TYR A 335 4.39 -32.80 -20.69
C TYR A 335 4.23 -33.76 -21.85
N THR A 336 4.17 -33.23 -23.07
CA THR A 336 4.24 -33.96 -24.31
C THR A 336 5.53 -33.63 -25.02
N LEU A 337 6.48 -34.57 -25.04
CA LEU A 337 7.74 -34.42 -25.76
C LEU A 337 7.44 -34.56 -27.27
N LEU A 338 7.73 -33.50 -28.03
CA LEU A 338 7.45 -33.49 -29.47
C LEU A 338 8.68 -33.86 -30.29
N GLU A 339 9.88 -33.49 -29.85
CA GLU A 339 11.12 -33.72 -30.56
C GLU A 339 12.30 -33.69 -29.59
N TYR A 340 13.27 -34.59 -29.77
CA TYR A 340 14.56 -34.58 -29.03
C TYR A 340 15.67 -35.22 -29.85
N ILE A 341 16.88 -34.71 -29.73
CA ILE A 341 18.08 -35.23 -30.39
C ILE A 341 18.93 -36.04 -29.42
N ASN A 342 18.98 -35.62 -28.16
CA ASN A 342 19.78 -36.28 -27.14
C ASN A 342 18.89 -37.05 -26.15
N PRO A 343 19.00 -38.41 -26.07
CA PRO A 343 18.24 -39.24 -25.14
C PRO A 343 18.38 -38.85 -23.67
N SER A 344 19.48 -38.18 -23.29
CA SER A 344 19.67 -37.73 -21.91
C SER A 344 18.64 -36.71 -21.45
N TYR A 345 18.06 -35.91 -22.37
CA TYR A 345 17.05 -34.94 -22.04
C TYR A 345 15.67 -35.55 -21.73
N VAL A 346 15.41 -36.76 -22.24
CA VAL A 346 14.14 -37.46 -22.01
C VAL A 346 13.94 -37.77 -20.51
N LYS A 347 15.01 -37.93 -19.75
CA LYS A 347 14.95 -38.20 -18.30
C LYS A 347 14.43 -37.01 -17.50
N ASP A 348 14.51 -35.79 -18.08
CA ASP A 348 14.10 -34.55 -17.42
C ASP A 348 12.60 -34.28 -17.60
N PHE A 349 11.90 -35.08 -18.43
CA PHE A 349 10.47 -34.89 -18.70
C PHE A 349 9.60 -35.88 -17.94
N PHE A 350 8.64 -35.35 -17.21
CA PHE A 350 7.70 -36.10 -16.41
C PHE A 350 6.37 -35.36 -16.29
N ASN A 351 5.29 -36.08 -16.11
CA ASN A 351 4.03 -35.51 -15.70
C ASN A 351 3.99 -35.45 -14.18
N TYR A 352 3.51 -34.34 -13.63
CA TYR A 352 3.41 -34.26 -12.19
C TYR A 352 2.09 -33.71 -11.69
N ASN A 353 1.68 -34.17 -10.54
CA ASN A 353 0.60 -33.66 -9.73
C ASN A 353 1.18 -33.22 -8.38
N LYS A 354 1.12 -31.93 -8.06
CA LYS A 354 1.57 -31.39 -6.80
C LYS A 354 0.40 -30.85 -6.00
N GLU A 355 0.19 -31.41 -4.83
CA GLU A 355 -0.72 -30.87 -3.82
C GLU A 355 0.07 -30.21 -2.70
N THR A 356 -0.28 -28.97 -2.39
CA THR A 356 0.24 -28.23 -1.26
C THR A 356 -0.90 -27.87 -0.32
N SER A 357 -0.77 -28.27 0.94
CA SER A 357 -1.67 -27.83 2.02
C SER A 357 -0.85 -26.99 3.00
N ASP A 358 -1.19 -25.74 3.11
CA ASP A 358 -0.53 -24.75 3.96
C ASP A 358 -1.54 -24.20 4.97
N ASN A 359 -1.13 -24.08 6.24
CA ASN A 359 -1.91 -23.42 7.27
C ASN A 359 -1.02 -22.51 8.10
N GLU A 360 -1.43 -21.27 8.24
CA GLU A 360 -0.75 -20.25 9.02
C GLU A 360 -1.67 -19.70 10.11
N ASP A 361 -1.31 -19.89 11.37
CA ASP A 361 -2.05 -19.40 12.52
C ASP A 361 -1.23 -18.34 13.29
N TRP A 362 -1.84 -17.21 13.62
CA TRP A 362 -1.22 -16.16 14.43
C TRP A 362 -2.04 -15.85 15.65
N HIS A 363 -1.34 -15.65 16.76
CA HIS A 363 -1.88 -15.08 18.00
C HIS A 363 -1.07 -13.84 18.34
N THR A 364 -1.69 -12.69 18.33
CA THR A 364 -1.01 -11.42 18.62
C THR A 364 -1.67 -10.71 19.77
N LEU A 365 -0.89 -10.36 20.79
CA LEU A 365 -1.28 -9.47 21.88
C LEU A 365 -0.54 -8.14 21.70
N THR A 366 -1.27 -7.03 21.70
CA THR A 366 -0.69 -5.67 21.60
C THR A 366 -1.16 -4.84 22.77
N VAL A 367 -0.22 -4.14 23.43
CA VAL A 367 -0.51 -3.17 24.48
C VAL A 367 0.18 -1.86 24.13
N MET A 368 -0.56 -0.77 24.15
CA MET A 368 -0.04 0.56 23.85
C MET A 368 -0.44 1.56 24.93
N TYR A 369 0.50 2.38 25.36
CA TYR A 369 0.30 3.50 26.26
C TYR A 369 0.92 4.76 25.70
N ARG A 370 0.13 5.82 25.58
CA ARG A 370 0.57 7.17 25.21
C ARG A 370 0.09 8.16 26.23
N ARG A 371 0.99 9.03 26.72
CA ARG A 371 0.66 10.10 27.67
C ARG A 371 1.30 11.42 27.27
N LYS A 372 0.50 12.48 27.24
CA LYS A 372 0.95 13.84 26.96
C LYS A 372 0.93 14.67 28.25
N PHE A 373 2.04 15.36 28.50
CA PHE A 373 2.25 16.29 29.63
C PHE A 373 2.73 17.63 29.06
N LYS A 374 1.85 18.60 28.98
CA LYS A 374 2.16 19.91 28.38
C LYS A 374 2.79 19.74 26.98
N ARG A 375 4.09 20.01 26.84
CA ARG A 375 4.87 19.91 25.61
C ARG A 375 5.51 18.53 25.36
N HIS A 376 5.44 17.63 26.32
CA HIS A 376 6.10 16.33 26.30
C HIS A 376 5.10 15.21 26.06
N THR A 377 5.44 14.24 25.24
CA THR A 377 4.65 13.02 25.05
C THR A 377 5.54 11.81 25.19
N LEU A 378 5.13 10.88 26.04
CA LEU A 378 5.72 9.55 26.18
C LEU A 378 4.85 8.55 25.45
N TYR A 379 5.47 7.60 24.80
CA TYR A 379 4.85 6.54 24.06
C TYR A 379 5.57 5.21 24.32
N ALA A 380 4.81 4.18 24.61
CA ALA A 380 5.27 2.79 24.70
C ALA A 380 4.26 1.88 24.05
N GLU A 381 4.73 0.92 23.29
CA GLU A 381 3.91 -0.11 22.65
C GLU A 381 4.68 -1.42 22.68
N ASP A 382 4.04 -2.47 23.15
CA ASP A 382 4.56 -3.82 23.18
C ASP A 382 3.64 -4.74 22.39
N PHE A 383 4.20 -5.62 21.58
CA PHE A 383 3.46 -6.72 20.98
C PHE A 383 4.15 -8.04 21.20
N MET A 384 3.35 -9.08 21.39
CA MET A 384 3.79 -10.48 21.41
C MET A 384 3.03 -11.22 20.34
N ARG A 385 3.72 -11.95 19.48
CA ARG A 385 3.12 -12.77 18.42
C ARG A 385 3.68 -14.18 18.46
N LEU A 386 2.77 -15.15 18.46
CA LEU A 386 3.06 -16.53 18.16
C LEU A 386 2.50 -16.84 16.77
N ARG A 387 3.38 -17.27 15.86
CA ARG A 387 3.05 -17.70 14.50
C ARG A 387 3.35 -19.17 14.38
N ILE A 388 2.41 -19.94 13.84
CA ILE A 388 2.51 -21.38 13.63
C ILE A 388 2.19 -21.63 12.17
N GLU A 389 3.16 -22.15 11.44
CA GLU A 389 3.00 -22.48 10.01
C GLU A 389 3.22 -23.99 9.82
N LYS A 390 2.35 -24.59 9.01
CA LYS A 390 2.39 -25.99 8.63
C LYS A 390 2.21 -26.08 7.13
N GLU A 391 3.19 -26.66 6.46
CA GLU A 391 3.14 -26.92 5.03
C GLU A 391 3.33 -28.41 4.80
N ASP A 392 2.40 -29.04 4.08
CA ASP A 392 2.44 -30.43 3.65
C ASP A 392 2.40 -30.44 2.12
N ILE A 393 3.41 -31.00 1.49
CA ILE A 393 3.55 -31.11 0.04
C ILE A 393 3.52 -32.60 -0.31
N THR A 394 2.72 -32.97 -1.28
CA THR A 394 2.74 -34.28 -1.93
C THR A 394 2.93 -34.06 -3.43
N GLN A 395 4.00 -34.58 -3.98
CA GLN A 395 4.33 -34.54 -5.39
C GLN A 395 4.38 -35.95 -5.94
N GLN A 396 3.58 -36.20 -6.97
CA GLN A 396 3.54 -37.44 -7.71
C GLN A 396 4.06 -37.18 -9.11
N GLU A 397 5.09 -37.90 -9.50
CA GLU A 397 5.75 -37.78 -10.80
C GLU A 397 5.62 -39.08 -11.57
N SER A 398 5.29 -38.98 -12.85
CA SER A 398 5.18 -40.12 -13.78
C SER A 398 6.14 -39.88 -14.95
N TYR A 399 7.14 -40.76 -15.07
CA TYR A 399 8.17 -40.70 -16.11
C TYR A 399 7.77 -41.62 -17.26
N ALA A 400 7.04 -41.07 -18.24
CA ALA A 400 6.52 -41.82 -19.38
C ALA A 400 7.53 -42.01 -20.52
N TYR A 401 8.62 -41.27 -20.50
CA TYR A 401 9.61 -41.25 -21.59
C TYR A 401 10.86 -42.10 -21.30
N ALA A 402 10.92 -42.73 -20.15
CA ALA A 402 12.00 -43.66 -19.83
C ALA A 402 11.74 -45.06 -20.45
N ASP A 403 12.78 -45.83 -20.72
CA ASP A 403 12.67 -47.23 -21.20
C ASP A 403 11.76 -48.11 -20.30
N ASN A 404 11.72 -47.78 -19.01
CA ASN A 404 10.81 -48.32 -18.03
C ASN A 404 10.02 -47.18 -17.38
N PRO A 405 8.74 -46.95 -17.78
CA PRO A 405 7.91 -45.95 -17.12
C PRO A 405 7.79 -46.25 -15.62
N TYR A 406 8.04 -45.30 -14.78
CA TYR A 406 7.92 -45.44 -13.33
C TYR A 406 7.22 -44.21 -12.73
N GLU A 407 6.69 -44.41 -11.55
CA GLU A 407 6.02 -43.39 -10.77
C GLU A 407 6.74 -43.19 -9.44
N THR A 408 6.93 -41.94 -9.05
CA THR A 408 7.48 -41.59 -7.75
C THR A 408 6.49 -40.74 -6.99
N ILE A 409 6.42 -40.96 -5.68
CA ILE A 409 5.63 -40.10 -4.78
C ILE A 409 6.57 -39.53 -3.75
N GLU A 410 6.81 -38.23 -3.81
CA GLU A 410 7.56 -37.51 -2.82
C GLU A 410 6.63 -36.80 -1.86
N ARG A 411 6.99 -36.81 -0.57
CA ARG A 411 6.28 -36.07 0.48
C ARG A 411 7.26 -35.21 1.24
N ASP A 412 6.91 -33.96 1.44
CA ASP A 412 7.64 -33.06 2.32
C ASP A 412 6.70 -32.47 3.36
N GLN A 413 7.18 -32.32 4.55
CA GLN A 413 6.48 -31.68 5.65
C GLN A 413 7.37 -30.62 6.26
N TYR A 414 6.87 -29.42 6.34
CA TYR A 414 7.57 -28.32 6.97
C TYR A 414 6.71 -27.72 8.08
N ARG A 415 7.31 -27.51 9.23
CA ARG A 415 6.68 -26.93 10.42
C ARG A 415 7.54 -25.78 10.89
N HIS A 416 6.97 -24.60 10.97
CA HIS A 416 7.66 -23.41 11.43
C HIS A 416 6.86 -22.73 12.54
N ASN A 417 7.52 -22.53 13.68
CA ASN A 417 7.00 -21.79 14.80
C ASN A 417 7.88 -20.56 15.04
N GLN A 418 7.27 -19.40 15.08
CA GLN A 418 7.96 -18.15 15.37
C GLN A 418 7.30 -17.46 16.56
N PHE A 419 8.09 -17.21 17.59
CA PHE A 419 7.71 -16.29 18.66
C PHE A 419 8.42 -14.96 18.42
N SER A 420 7.65 -13.87 18.40
CA SER A 420 8.21 -12.52 18.31
C SER A 420 7.65 -11.63 19.41
N ASN A 421 8.54 -10.86 20.05
CA ASN A 421 8.17 -9.79 20.96
C ASN A 421 8.83 -8.51 20.47
N GLY A 422 8.06 -7.42 20.45
CA GLY A 422 8.55 -6.12 19.99
C GLY A 422 8.13 -5.00 20.92
N LEU A 423 9.09 -4.33 21.54
CA LEU A 423 8.89 -3.17 22.40
C LEU A 423 9.33 -1.89 21.69
N LYS A 424 8.42 -0.96 21.50
CA LYS A 424 8.69 0.37 20.97
C LYS A 424 8.54 1.40 22.07
N ILE A 425 9.57 2.22 22.26
CA ILE A 425 9.56 3.34 23.19
C ILE A 425 9.88 4.62 22.41
N GLY A 426 9.15 5.68 22.70
CA GLY A 426 9.36 6.97 22.05
C GLY A 426 9.03 8.15 22.95
N TYR A 427 9.68 9.24 22.66
CA TYR A 427 9.49 10.53 23.30
C TYR A 427 9.32 11.62 22.24
N SER A 428 8.43 12.58 22.48
CA SER A 428 8.36 13.79 21.66
C SER A 428 8.27 15.05 22.51
N TYR A 429 8.91 16.10 22.00
CA TYR A 429 8.81 17.46 22.51
C TYR A 429 8.17 18.34 21.44
N THR A 430 7.10 19.06 21.79
CA THR A 430 6.30 19.85 20.84
C THR A 430 6.14 21.27 21.35
N THR A 431 6.48 22.23 20.48
CA THR A 431 6.19 23.67 20.65
C THR A 431 5.22 24.11 19.55
N ASP A 432 4.93 25.39 19.44
CA ASP A 432 4.06 25.93 18.40
C ASP A 432 4.69 25.85 16.99
N LYS A 433 6.03 25.82 16.91
CA LYS A 433 6.77 25.81 15.63
C LYS A 433 7.61 24.57 15.40
N ILE A 434 7.95 23.82 16.44
CA ILE A 434 8.87 22.68 16.35
C ILE A 434 8.28 21.47 17.05
N GLU A 435 8.41 20.30 16.43
CA GLU A 435 8.26 19.00 17.07
C GLU A 435 9.52 18.16 16.82
N ALA A 436 10.11 17.63 17.88
CA ALA A 436 11.20 16.67 17.83
C ALA A 436 10.73 15.35 18.46
N LYS A 437 10.90 14.25 17.74
CA LYS A 437 10.58 12.89 18.21
C LYS A 437 11.83 12.03 18.11
N ALA A 438 12.02 11.17 19.08
CA ALA A 438 13.04 10.13 19.01
C ALA A 438 12.54 8.88 19.74
N GLY A 439 13.00 7.74 19.29
CA GLY A 439 12.65 6.48 19.90
C GLY A 439 13.42 5.32 19.32
N ALA A 440 13.12 4.14 19.85
CA ALA A 440 13.69 2.90 19.38
C ALA A 440 12.65 1.78 19.47
N PHE A 441 12.80 0.82 18.57
CA PHE A 441 12.07 -0.41 18.56
C PHE A 441 13.04 -1.55 18.82
N HIS A 442 12.85 -2.28 19.92
CA HIS A 442 13.56 -3.51 20.24
C HIS A 442 12.69 -4.69 19.79
N GLN A 443 13.27 -5.61 19.04
CA GLN A 443 12.60 -6.84 18.63
C GLN A 443 13.42 -8.06 18.99
N PHE A 444 12.76 -9.05 19.57
CA PHE A 444 13.23 -10.39 19.82
C PHE A 444 12.43 -11.35 18.95
N LEU A 445 13.12 -12.28 18.27
CA LEU A 445 12.54 -13.34 17.46
C LEU A 445 13.18 -14.66 17.83
N ARG A 446 12.33 -15.66 18.00
CA ARG A 446 12.76 -17.05 18.12
C ARG A 446 12.06 -17.86 17.05
N ASP A 447 12.84 -18.40 16.12
CA ASP A 447 12.39 -19.25 15.04
C ASP A 447 12.75 -20.70 15.34
N THR A 448 11.82 -21.61 15.07
CA THR A 448 12.05 -23.05 15.14
C THR A 448 11.42 -23.67 13.92
N SER A 449 12.22 -24.27 13.07
CA SER A 449 11.80 -24.98 11.86
C SER A 449 12.11 -26.47 12.01
N LYS A 450 11.19 -27.31 11.57
CA LYS A 450 11.33 -28.77 11.60
C LYS A 450 10.93 -29.35 10.25
N LYS A 451 11.71 -30.30 9.77
CA LYS A 451 11.37 -31.23 8.68
C LYS A 451 11.13 -32.62 9.28
N PRO A 452 9.90 -32.97 9.69
CA PRO A 452 9.63 -34.20 10.42
C PRO A 452 10.07 -35.46 9.67
N LEU A 453 9.88 -35.49 8.35
CA LEU A 453 10.23 -36.65 7.52
C LEU A 453 11.74 -36.89 7.41
N LEU A 454 12.56 -35.85 7.57
CA LEU A 454 14.02 -35.93 7.53
C LEU A 454 14.63 -35.94 8.94
N ASN A 455 13.81 -35.88 10.00
CA ASN A 455 14.22 -35.73 11.40
C ASN A 455 15.22 -34.57 11.60
N ASN A 456 15.04 -33.51 10.84
CA ASN A 456 15.92 -32.34 10.88
C ASN A 456 15.17 -31.15 11.53
N SER A 457 15.87 -30.39 12.36
CA SER A 457 15.34 -29.21 13.02
C SER A 457 16.38 -28.10 13.08
N PHE A 458 15.91 -26.90 12.88
CA PHE A 458 16.73 -25.67 12.97
C PHE A 458 16.06 -24.69 13.95
N SER A 459 16.84 -24.04 14.78
CA SER A 459 16.36 -22.97 15.66
C SER A 459 17.31 -21.79 15.63
N ALA A 460 16.75 -20.58 15.50
CA ALA A 460 17.49 -19.34 15.55
C ALA A 460 16.84 -18.34 16.51
N ASN A 461 17.67 -17.66 17.28
CA ASN A 461 17.27 -16.51 18.08
C ASN A 461 17.89 -15.26 17.49
N GLN A 462 17.08 -14.23 17.28
CA GLN A 462 17.52 -12.96 16.73
C GLN A 462 17.04 -11.82 17.63
N GLN A 463 17.89 -10.83 17.81
CA GLN A 463 17.58 -9.67 18.61
C GLN A 463 18.19 -8.44 17.97
N PHE A 464 17.39 -7.37 17.85
CA PHE A 464 17.88 -6.12 17.28
C PHE A 464 17.13 -4.90 17.81
N VAL A 465 17.81 -3.76 17.75
CA VAL A 465 17.23 -2.45 18.07
C VAL A 465 17.30 -1.58 16.83
N THR A 466 16.17 -0.95 16.48
CA THR A 466 16.07 -0.04 15.34
C THR A 466 15.66 1.35 15.82
N PRO A 467 16.57 2.34 15.77
CA PRO A 467 16.28 3.70 16.18
C PRO A 467 15.50 4.47 15.11
N TYR A 468 14.75 5.48 15.54
CA TYR A 468 14.14 6.48 14.68
C TYR A 468 14.19 7.87 15.28
N ALA A 469 14.18 8.89 14.43
CA ALA A 469 14.07 10.29 14.83
C ALA A 469 13.28 11.07 13.77
N ASP A 470 12.41 11.97 14.23
CA ASP A 470 11.64 12.87 13.36
C ASP A 470 11.78 14.31 13.88
N PHE A 471 11.93 15.24 12.98
CA PHE A 471 11.93 16.67 13.26
C PHE A 471 10.97 17.38 12.31
N SER A 472 10.04 18.14 12.86
CA SER A 472 9.08 18.95 12.10
C SER A 472 9.24 20.42 12.46
N TYR A 473 9.30 21.29 11.45
CA TYR A 473 9.38 22.74 11.63
C TYR A 473 8.27 23.43 10.81
N VAL A 474 7.47 24.26 11.49
CA VAL A 474 6.35 25.01 10.92
C VAL A 474 6.58 26.49 11.17
N PRO A 475 7.31 27.21 10.28
CA PRO A 475 7.56 28.63 10.45
C PRO A 475 6.24 29.45 10.43
N ASN A 476 5.28 29.04 9.60
CA ASN A 476 3.96 29.61 9.50
C ASN A 476 2.95 28.56 9.00
N TRP A 477 1.66 28.89 8.97
CA TRP A 477 0.60 27.96 8.61
C TRP A 477 0.63 27.48 7.14
N ARG A 478 1.41 28.15 6.28
CA ARG A 478 1.53 27.79 4.84
C ARG A 478 2.68 26.84 4.56
N VAL A 479 3.63 26.71 5.48
CA VAL A 479 4.89 25.97 5.23
C VAL A 479 5.16 25.01 6.36
N ARG A 480 5.49 23.78 6.00
CA ARG A 480 5.94 22.74 6.91
C ARG A 480 7.13 21.99 6.32
N PHE A 481 8.16 21.79 7.09
CA PHE A 481 9.31 20.93 6.80
C PHE A 481 9.32 19.75 7.75
N ASN A 482 9.68 18.57 7.24
CA ASN A 482 9.90 17.39 8.06
C ASN A 482 11.21 16.74 7.63
N LEU A 483 12.04 16.40 8.60
CA LEU A 483 13.23 15.57 8.45
C LEU A 483 12.98 14.30 9.26
N SER A 484 13.19 13.14 8.67
CA SER A 484 13.02 11.87 9.36
C SER A 484 14.19 10.94 9.10
N TYR A 485 14.55 10.19 10.12
CA TYR A 485 15.47 9.07 10.05
C TYR A 485 14.80 7.82 10.61
N SER A 486 14.98 6.69 9.97
CA SER A 486 14.58 5.39 10.51
C SER A 486 15.52 4.30 10.05
N MET A 487 15.73 3.33 10.94
CA MET A 487 16.37 2.07 10.64
C MET A 487 15.32 0.97 10.74
N GLY A 488 15.27 0.09 9.75
CA GLY A 488 14.41 -1.09 9.71
C GLY A 488 15.23 -2.37 9.56
N LYS A 489 14.75 -3.45 10.15
CA LYS A 489 15.24 -4.80 9.89
C LYS A 489 14.08 -5.66 9.40
N GLN A 490 14.32 -6.41 8.34
CA GLN A 490 13.35 -7.35 7.79
C GLN A 490 13.93 -8.75 7.86
N VAL A 491 13.25 -9.63 8.57
CA VAL A 491 13.59 -11.05 8.64
C VAL A 491 13.15 -11.79 7.38
N PRO A 492 13.87 -12.86 6.98
CA PRO A 492 13.45 -13.71 5.87
C PRO A 492 12.06 -14.31 6.12
N ASN A 493 11.28 -14.48 5.06
CA ASN A 493 10.02 -15.22 5.12
C ASN A 493 10.26 -16.73 5.00
N ILE A 494 9.23 -17.53 5.33
CA ILE A 494 9.32 -18.99 5.32
C ILE A 494 9.67 -19.54 3.93
N ASN A 495 9.07 -19.01 2.86
CA ASN A 495 9.32 -19.47 1.49
C ASN A 495 10.76 -19.24 1.04
N SER A 496 11.42 -18.18 1.56
CA SER A 496 12.83 -17.95 1.28
C SER A 496 13.77 -18.81 2.14
N LEU A 497 13.28 -19.36 3.25
CA LEU A 497 14.06 -20.22 4.17
C LEU A 497 13.88 -21.71 3.89
N ASN A 498 12.75 -22.15 3.31
CA ASN A 498 12.44 -23.56 3.11
C ASN A 498 13.42 -24.20 2.10
N PRO A 499 14.28 -25.14 2.51
CA PRO A 499 15.28 -25.77 1.64
C PRO A 499 14.70 -26.88 0.75
N TYR A 500 13.36 -26.99 0.64
CA TYR A 500 12.73 -27.91 -0.32
C TYR A 500 13.18 -27.57 -1.73
N VAL A 501 13.62 -28.58 -2.48
CA VAL A 501 14.05 -28.44 -3.88
C VAL A 501 12.87 -28.74 -4.78
N ASP A 502 12.38 -27.70 -5.46
CA ASP A 502 11.32 -27.82 -6.45
C ASP A 502 11.93 -28.08 -7.83
N THR A 503 11.66 -29.21 -8.42
CA THR A 503 12.15 -29.71 -9.72
C THR A 503 11.04 -29.75 -10.78
N THR A 504 9.92 -29.07 -10.57
CA THR A 504 8.73 -29.15 -11.42
C THR A 504 8.91 -28.59 -12.83
N VAL A 505 9.97 -27.83 -13.06
CA VAL A 505 10.31 -27.31 -14.40
C VAL A 505 11.58 -28.02 -14.90
N PRO A 506 11.53 -28.71 -16.05
CA PRO A 506 12.70 -29.38 -16.60
C PRO A 506 13.88 -28.43 -16.80
N GLY A 507 15.08 -28.86 -16.35
CA GLY A 507 16.32 -28.06 -16.44
C GLY A 507 16.40 -26.87 -15.47
N GLU A 508 15.49 -26.81 -14.47
CA GLU A 508 15.46 -25.78 -13.45
C GLU A 508 15.26 -26.39 -12.05
N ILE A 509 15.87 -25.79 -11.05
CA ILE A 509 15.57 -26.08 -9.65
C ILE A 509 15.32 -24.79 -8.88
N PHE A 510 14.35 -24.84 -7.98
CA PHE A 510 14.05 -23.74 -7.08
C PHE A 510 14.12 -24.23 -5.62
N TYR A 511 14.80 -23.47 -4.76
CA TYR A 511 14.92 -23.78 -3.33
C TYR A 511 15.14 -22.53 -2.50
N GLY A 512 14.71 -22.57 -1.24
CA GLY A 512 15.00 -21.53 -0.27
C GLY A 512 16.40 -21.72 0.38
N ASN A 513 16.83 -20.69 1.11
CA ASN A 513 18.12 -20.65 1.78
C ASN A 513 17.94 -20.49 3.31
N PRO A 514 18.14 -21.54 4.12
CA PRO A 514 17.97 -21.46 5.57
C PRO A 514 19.02 -20.59 6.28
N ASN A 515 20.10 -20.19 5.58
CA ASN A 515 21.18 -19.37 6.14
C ASN A 515 20.97 -17.87 5.99
N LEU A 516 19.81 -17.43 5.46
CA LEU A 516 19.51 -16.02 5.29
C LEU A 516 19.52 -15.26 6.61
N LYS A 517 20.12 -14.07 6.56
CA LYS A 517 20.17 -13.11 7.66
C LYS A 517 19.14 -12.00 7.46
N PRO A 518 18.67 -11.34 8.52
CA PRO A 518 17.81 -10.16 8.37
C PRO A 518 18.49 -9.06 7.57
N GLN A 519 17.82 -8.56 6.57
CA GLN A 519 18.27 -7.37 5.84
C GLN A 519 18.08 -6.11 6.68
N THR A 520 18.97 -5.12 6.49
CA THR A 520 18.92 -3.84 7.17
C THR A 520 18.69 -2.72 6.16
N THR A 521 17.76 -1.82 6.45
CA THR A 521 17.52 -0.62 5.64
C THR A 521 17.56 0.60 6.55
N GLN A 522 18.30 1.63 6.15
CA GLN A 522 18.32 2.94 6.79
C GLN A 522 17.75 3.97 5.84
N GLU A 523 16.87 4.82 6.32
CA GLU A 523 16.20 5.84 5.51
C GLU A 523 16.37 7.21 6.14
N ILE A 524 16.74 8.18 5.31
CA ILE A 524 16.71 9.61 5.63
C ILE A 524 15.76 10.28 4.64
N SER A 525 14.73 10.93 5.13
CA SER A 525 13.74 11.61 4.29
C SER A 525 13.59 13.07 4.70
N LEU A 526 13.71 13.97 3.74
CA LEU A 526 13.36 15.38 3.86
C LEU A 526 12.07 15.61 3.05
N SER A 527 11.07 16.22 3.68
CA SER A 527 9.84 16.59 2.99
C SER A 527 9.43 18.02 3.34
N SER A 528 8.79 18.67 2.39
CA SER A 528 8.25 20.01 2.50
C SER A 528 6.85 20.06 1.93
N ASN A 529 5.94 20.71 2.66
CA ASN A 529 4.59 21.02 2.19
C ASN A 529 4.41 22.51 2.28
N PHE A 530 4.00 23.15 1.20
CA PHE A 530 3.75 24.57 1.16
C PHE A 530 2.58 24.95 0.27
N ARG A 531 1.94 26.07 0.60
CA ARG A 531 0.78 26.58 -0.11
C ARG A 531 1.04 27.98 -0.68
N ILE A 532 0.88 28.10 -1.99
CA ILE A 532 0.95 29.38 -2.69
C ILE A 532 -0.43 29.70 -3.27
N GLY A 533 -1.08 30.73 -2.75
CA GLY A 533 -2.46 31.04 -3.13
C GLY A 533 -3.42 29.88 -2.84
N LYS A 534 -4.00 29.30 -3.90
CA LYS A 534 -4.90 28.12 -3.82
C LYS A 534 -4.18 26.79 -4.09
N ILE A 535 -2.92 26.82 -4.51
CA ILE A 535 -2.16 25.65 -4.94
C ILE A 535 -1.39 25.09 -3.75
N ASN A 536 -1.56 23.79 -3.50
CA ASN A 536 -0.79 23.04 -2.53
C ASN A 536 0.37 22.36 -3.28
N PHE A 537 1.57 22.53 -2.76
CA PHE A 537 2.78 21.86 -3.24
C PHE A 537 3.32 20.92 -2.18
N ASN A 538 3.85 19.81 -2.62
CA ASN A 538 4.63 18.91 -1.80
C ASN A 538 5.91 18.53 -2.55
N ALA A 539 7.00 18.43 -1.82
CA ALA A 539 8.27 17.95 -2.34
C ALA A 539 8.91 17.06 -1.27
N SER A 540 9.50 15.96 -1.69
CA SER A 540 10.24 15.09 -0.78
C SER A 540 11.42 14.45 -1.47
N SER A 541 12.48 14.17 -0.71
CA SER A 541 13.60 13.35 -1.13
C SER A 541 13.89 12.34 -0.02
N THR A 542 13.88 11.07 -0.36
CA THR A 542 14.16 9.95 0.54
C THR A 542 15.37 9.19 0.04
N HIS A 543 16.36 9.03 0.90
CA HIS A 543 17.58 8.25 0.67
C HIS A 543 17.51 6.98 1.50
N SER A 544 17.60 5.83 0.84
CA SER A 544 17.53 4.51 1.43
C SER A 544 18.82 3.74 1.19
N PHE A 545 19.41 3.23 2.26
CA PHE A 545 20.64 2.45 2.26
C PHE A 545 20.34 1.05 2.76
N GLY A 546 20.38 0.07 1.85
CA GLY A 546 20.15 -1.34 2.15
C GLY A 546 21.46 -2.09 2.30
N LYS A 547 21.51 -2.97 3.30
CA LYS A 547 22.60 -3.93 3.54
C LYS A 547 22.03 -5.31 3.79
N ASP A 548 22.75 -6.35 3.31
CA ASP A 548 22.32 -7.74 3.40
C ASP A 548 20.94 -7.99 2.79
N ILE A 549 20.66 -7.36 1.64
CA ILE A 549 19.36 -7.40 0.97
C ILE A 549 19.04 -8.83 0.54
N ILE A 550 17.86 -9.32 0.93
CA ILE A 550 17.36 -10.64 0.56
C ILE A 550 16.71 -10.52 -0.82
N LEU A 551 17.30 -11.14 -1.81
CA LEU A 551 16.77 -11.17 -3.17
C LEU A 551 16.74 -12.58 -3.72
N ARG A 552 15.72 -12.86 -4.53
CA ARG A 552 15.68 -14.02 -5.39
C ARG A 552 16.60 -13.78 -6.57
N HIS A 553 17.43 -14.73 -6.90
CA HIS A 553 18.33 -14.68 -8.04
C HIS A 553 18.40 -16.02 -8.78
N SER A 554 18.81 -15.95 -10.04
CA SER A 554 18.98 -17.09 -10.92
C SER A 554 20.44 -17.16 -11.38
N PHE A 555 21.01 -18.35 -11.39
CA PHE A 555 22.37 -18.62 -11.89
C PHE A 555 22.46 -20.04 -12.43
N LEU A 556 23.36 -20.25 -13.38
CA LEU A 556 23.62 -21.56 -13.95
C LEU A 556 24.68 -22.27 -13.14
N LYS A 557 24.39 -23.52 -12.73
CA LYS A 557 25.35 -24.42 -12.08
C LYS A 557 25.11 -25.83 -12.60
N ASP A 558 26.19 -26.51 -13.04
CA ASP A 558 26.14 -27.85 -13.61
C ASP A 558 25.08 -28.00 -14.72
N ASP A 559 24.98 -26.94 -15.58
CA ASP A 559 24.03 -26.78 -16.69
C ASP A 559 22.55 -26.71 -16.28
N ILE A 560 22.25 -26.66 -14.97
CA ILE A 560 20.91 -26.50 -14.40
C ILE A 560 20.72 -25.06 -13.94
N LEU A 561 19.58 -24.46 -14.30
CA LEU A 561 19.21 -23.14 -13.82
C LEU A 561 18.75 -23.21 -12.37
N ASN A 562 19.59 -22.71 -11.47
CA ASN A 562 19.28 -22.61 -10.05
C ASN A 562 18.57 -21.30 -9.76
N LYS A 563 17.48 -21.35 -9.03
CA LYS A 563 16.74 -20.19 -8.54
C LYS A 563 16.65 -20.28 -7.01
N THR A 564 17.23 -19.30 -6.31
CA THR A 564 17.26 -19.29 -4.84
C THR A 564 17.24 -17.88 -4.28
N PHE A 565 17.38 -17.76 -2.96
CA PHE A 565 17.47 -16.48 -2.25
C PHE A 565 18.82 -16.36 -1.55
N ASP A 566 19.41 -15.16 -1.60
CA ASP A 566 20.63 -14.85 -0.86
C ASP A 566 20.60 -13.42 -0.30
N ASN A 567 21.46 -13.19 0.71
CA ASN A 567 21.75 -11.86 1.23
C ASN A 567 22.77 -11.18 0.31
N VAL A 568 22.28 -10.57 -0.77
CA VAL A 568 23.11 -10.05 -1.84
C VAL A 568 23.37 -8.57 -1.71
N GLY A 569 24.57 -8.25 -1.25
CA GLY A 569 25.16 -6.95 -1.42
C GLY A 569 24.51 -5.77 -0.73
N LYS A 570 24.71 -4.61 -1.34
CA LYS A 570 24.24 -3.30 -0.87
C LYS A 570 23.33 -2.67 -1.94
N ARG A 571 22.32 -1.95 -1.48
CA ARG A 571 21.43 -1.17 -2.33
C ARG A 571 21.37 0.27 -1.85
N TYR A 572 21.54 1.21 -2.76
CA TYR A 572 21.22 2.60 -2.53
C TYR A 572 20.05 3.01 -3.41
N GLU A 573 19.08 3.68 -2.83
CA GLU A 573 17.94 4.24 -3.55
C GLU A 573 17.75 5.69 -3.14
N ASN A 574 17.49 6.56 -4.10
CA ASN A 574 16.99 7.90 -3.88
C ASN A 574 15.64 8.06 -4.59
N LEU A 575 14.64 8.46 -3.84
CA LEU A 575 13.32 8.78 -4.34
C LEU A 575 13.04 10.26 -4.12
N THR A 576 13.01 11.03 -5.20
CA THR A 576 12.58 12.43 -5.18
C THR A 576 11.18 12.54 -5.79
N LYS A 577 10.25 13.13 -5.05
CA LYS A 577 8.85 13.36 -5.46
C LYS A 577 8.52 14.84 -5.42
N ILE A 578 7.74 15.28 -6.39
CA ILE A 578 7.13 16.61 -6.45
C ILE A 578 5.68 16.41 -6.84
N GLY A 579 4.77 17.02 -6.10
CA GLY A 579 3.35 16.97 -6.39
C GLY A 579 2.68 18.33 -6.19
N THR A 580 1.61 18.54 -6.93
CA THR A 580 0.77 19.73 -6.79
C THR A 580 -0.69 19.37 -6.97
N SER A 581 -1.55 20.01 -6.20
CA SER A 581 -2.99 19.88 -6.34
C SER A 581 -3.71 21.20 -6.07
N SER A 582 -4.74 21.48 -6.84
CA SER A 582 -5.52 22.71 -6.70
C SER A 582 -6.93 22.58 -7.27
N LYS A 583 -7.85 23.34 -6.69
CA LYS A 583 -9.08 23.76 -7.37
C LYS A 583 -8.75 24.92 -8.32
N ILE A 584 -8.62 24.61 -9.61
CA ILE A 584 -8.32 25.61 -10.66
C ILE A 584 -9.53 26.53 -10.87
N THR A 585 -10.73 25.93 -10.93
CA THR A 585 -12.03 26.66 -10.92
C THR A 585 -12.89 26.12 -9.77
N PRO A 586 -14.05 26.73 -9.46
CA PRO A 586 -14.96 26.15 -8.46
C PRO A 586 -15.43 24.74 -8.77
N THR A 587 -15.41 24.33 -10.03
CA THR A 587 -15.90 23.03 -10.54
C THR A 587 -14.79 22.12 -11.08
N THR A 588 -13.54 22.62 -11.20
CA THR A 588 -12.40 21.86 -11.73
C THR A 588 -11.34 21.66 -10.66
N TRP A 589 -10.97 20.41 -10.41
CA TRP A 589 -9.84 20.06 -9.57
C TRP A 589 -8.78 19.34 -10.39
N MET A 590 -7.50 19.65 -10.15
CA MET A 590 -6.37 19.04 -10.83
C MET A 590 -5.29 18.64 -9.84
N ARG A 591 -4.59 17.55 -10.18
CA ARG A 591 -3.41 17.04 -9.49
C ARG A 591 -2.36 16.60 -10.48
N LEU A 592 -1.11 16.94 -10.19
CA LEU A 592 0.06 16.49 -10.95
C LEU A 592 1.10 15.98 -9.95
N ASP A 593 1.65 14.79 -10.20
CA ASP A 593 2.74 14.22 -9.43
C ASP A 593 3.84 13.76 -10.36
N ALA A 594 5.08 13.94 -9.95
CA ALA A 594 6.27 13.42 -10.61
C ALA A 594 7.19 12.79 -9.57
N SER A 595 7.80 11.68 -9.92
CA SER A 595 8.76 10.96 -9.09
C SER A 595 9.98 10.59 -9.91
N LEU A 596 11.16 10.82 -9.35
CA LEU A 596 12.43 10.37 -9.91
C LEU A 596 13.06 9.41 -8.90
N TYR A 597 13.32 8.20 -9.35
CA TYR A 597 14.01 7.16 -8.61
C TYR A 597 15.42 7.02 -9.18
N TYR A 598 16.41 6.97 -8.32
CA TYR A 598 17.73 6.46 -8.64
C TYR A 598 17.97 5.22 -7.81
N THR A 599 18.31 4.13 -8.45
CA THR A 599 18.62 2.86 -7.80
C THR A 599 20.02 2.41 -8.19
N ASP A 600 20.80 1.92 -7.23
CA ASP A 600 22.16 1.41 -7.43
C ASP A 600 22.33 0.12 -6.61
N TYR A 601 22.36 -1.01 -7.29
CA TYR A 601 22.69 -2.31 -6.72
C TYR A 601 24.18 -2.54 -6.90
N ALA A 602 24.91 -2.69 -5.80
CA ALA A 602 26.34 -2.99 -5.86
C ALA A 602 26.59 -4.37 -6.50
N ALA A 603 27.71 -4.49 -7.20
CA ALA A 603 28.15 -5.77 -7.75
C ALA A 603 28.36 -6.80 -6.63
N THR A 604 28.08 -8.07 -6.94
CA THR A 604 28.31 -9.21 -6.08
C THR A 604 29.07 -10.30 -6.85
N GLU A 605 29.34 -11.42 -6.18
CA GLU A 605 29.96 -12.58 -6.80
C GLU A 605 29.18 -13.13 -8.00
N TYR A 606 27.84 -12.97 -8.01
CA TYR A 606 26.96 -13.58 -9.02
C TYR A 606 26.48 -12.62 -10.10
N TYR A 607 26.63 -11.32 -9.94
CA TYR A 607 26.18 -10.34 -10.93
C TYR A 607 26.91 -9.01 -10.87
N ASN A 608 26.94 -8.35 -12.02
CA ASN A 608 27.49 -7.02 -12.20
C ASN A 608 26.61 -5.95 -11.50
N ARG A 609 27.25 -4.81 -11.20
CA ARG A 609 26.55 -3.64 -10.69
C ARG A 609 25.46 -3.18 -11.66
N ASN A 610 24.24 -3.03 -11.16
CA ASN A 610 23.12 -2.47 -11.93
C ASN A 610 22.62 -1.18 -11.30
N LYS A 611 22.55 -0.10 -12.09
CA LYS A 611 22.13 1.22 -11.62
C LYS A 611 21.42 2.01 -12.70
N GLY A 612 20.55 2.91 -12.30
CA GLY A 612 19.87 3.78 -13.25
C GLY A 612 18.78 4.64 -12.64
N PHE A 613 18.16 5.42 -13.50
CA PHE A 613 17.03 6.27 -13.16
C PHE A 613 15.73 5.67 -13.67
N THR A 614 14.69 5.82 -12.85
CA THR A 614 13.32 5.51 -13.20
C THR A 614 12.47 6.76 -12.94
N PHE A 615 11.65 7.12 -13.91
CA PHE A 615 10.78 8.28 -13.84
C PHE A 615 9.30 7.82 -13.81
N SER A 616 8.49 8.44 -12.97
CA SER A 616 7.05 8.23 -12.92
C SER A 616 6.33 9.58 -12.85
N THR A 617 5.26 9.72 -13.62
CA THR A 617 4.38 10.90 -13.55
C THR A 617 2.91 10.48 -13.62
N THR A 618 2.06 11.21 -12.89
CA THR A 618 0.61 11.06 -12.96
C THR A 618 -0.05 12.43 -13.03
N ALA A 619 -1.10 12.51 -13.84
CA ALA A 619 -1.99 13.66 -13.94
C ALA A 619 -3.41 13.19 -13.69
N TYR A 620 -4.16 13.94 -12.92
CA TYR A 620 -5.57 13.69 -12.64
C TYR A 620 -6.35 14.99 -12.72
N MET A 621 -7.50 14.93 -13.36
CA MET A 621 -8.45 16.04 -13.48
C MET A 621 -9.86 15.55 -13.15
N GLU A 622 -10.58 16.37 -12.42
CA GLU A 622 -11.98 16.16 -12.10
C GLU A 622 -12.76 17.43 -12.47
N GLN A 623 -13.86 17.24 -13.17
CA GLN A 623 -14.75 18.29 -13.63
C GLN A 623 -16.19 18.03 -13.18
N GLU A 624 -16.73 18.93 -12.36
CA GLU A 624 -18.15 18.96 -12.02
C GLU A 624 -18.94 19.63 -13.17
N LEU A 625 -19.99 18.95 -13.62
CA LEU A 625 -20.89 19.42 -14.68
C LEU A 625 -22.30 19.67 -14.13
N PRO A 626 -23.13 20.44 -14.84
CA PRO A 626 -24.54 20.61 -14.48
C PRO A 626 -25.28 19.27 -14.33
N HIS A 627 -26.42 19.29 -13.61
CA HIS A 627 -27.29 18.13 -13.39
C HIS A 627 -26.64 16.96 -12.63
N ASN A 628 -25.66 17.24 -11.75
CA ASN A 628 -24.93 16.24 -10.95
C ASN A 628 -24.20 15.19 -11.78
N PHE A 629 -23.60 15.59 -12.89
CA PHE A 629 -22.60 14.82 -13.60
C PHE A 629 -21.21 15.23 -13.13
N ASP A 630 -20.31 14.25 -13.06
CA ASP A 630 -18.88 14.46 -12.83
C ASP A 630 -18.10 13.64 -13.85
N ILE A 631 -17.03 14.22 -14.39
CA ILE A 631 -16.10 13.55 -15.28
C ILE A 631 -14.73 13.55 -14.61
N ASN A 632 -14.09 12.38 -14.55
CA ASN A 632 -12.73 12.22 -14.08
C ASN A 632 -11.87 11.70 -15.21
N PHE A 633 -10.71 12.30 -15.36
CA PHE A 633 -9.67 11.85 -16.27
C PHE A 633 -8.35 11.67 -15.51
N GLY A 634 -7.73 10.54 -15.66
CA GLY A 634 -6.41 10.24 -15.11
C GLY A 634 -5.49 9.71 -16.18
N ALA A 635 -4.21 10.06 -16.13
CA ALA A 635 -3.18 9.48 -16.97
C ALA A 635 -1.87 9.35 -16.19
N GLY A 636 -1.11 8.30 -16.46
CA GLY A 636 0.19 8.08 -15.83
C GLY A 636 1.17 7.39 -16.75
N TYR A 637 2.44 7.70 -16.55
CA TYR A 637 3.55 7.10 -17.23
C TYR A 637 4.63 6.68 -16.23
N ASN A 638 5.12 5.45 -16.36
CA ASN A 638 6.28 4.94 -15.66
C ASN A 638 7.34 4.55 -16.69
N SER A 639 8.54 5.04 -16.54
CA SER A 639 9.69 4.57 -17.33
C SER A 639 10.10 3.16 -16.87
N PRO A 640 10.93 2.43 -17.64
CA PRO A 640 11.46 1.15 -17.22
C PRO A 640 12.10 1.21 -15.83
N TYR A 641 11.72 0.30 -14.93
CA TYR A 641 12.32 0.18 -13.60
C TYR A 641 13.58 -0.68 -13.62
N ILE A 642 14.50 -0.38 -12.71
CA ILE A 642 15.77 -1.09 -12.56
C ILE A 642 15.63 -2.06 -11.38
N TYR A 643 15.96 -3.32 -11.58
CA TYR A 643 16.13 -4.30 -10.52
C TYR A 643 17.50 -4.98 -10.64
N MET A 644 17.90 -5.79 -9.67
CA MET A 644 19.26 -6.25 -9.54
C MET A 644 19.79 -6.95 -10.78
N GLN A 645 19.05 -7.91 -11.33
CA GLN A 645 19.47 -8.70 -12.49
C GLN A 645 18.95 -8.16 -13.82
N GLY A 646 18.30 -6.98 -13.86
CA GLY A 646 17.76 -6.53 -15.13
C GLY A 646 16.99 -5.23 -15.10
N LYS A 647 16.10 -5.14 -16.07
CA LYS A 647 15.30 -3.94 -16.34
C LYS A 647 13.89 -4.34 -16.76
N GLY A 648 12.91 -3.68 -16.17
CA GLY A 648 11.52 -3.79 -16.56
C GLY A 648 11.20 -2.92 -17.79
N ASP A 649 9.93 -2.85 -18.14
CA ASP A 649 9.44 -2.03 -19.26
C ASP A 649 8.76 -0.75 -18.78
N LYS A 650 8.53 0.15 -19.72
CA LYS A 650 7.70 1.34 -19.54
C LYS A 650 6.23 0.93 -19.41
N ASN A 651 5.45 1.75 -18.73
CA ASN A 651 4.00 1.57 -18.63
C ASN A 651 3.31 2.93 -18.80
N PHE A 652 2.36 3.00 -19.72
CA PHE A 652 1.46 4.12 -19.87
C PHE A 652 0.03 3.64 -19.64
N TYR A 653 -0.70 4.34 -18.79
CA TYR A 653 -2.09 4.05 -18.47
C TYR A 653 -2.90 5.32 -18.38
N TYR A 654 -4.18 5.21 -18.67
CA TYR A 654 -5.13 6.32 -18.51
C TYR A 654 -6.52 5.75 -18.20
N ASN A 655 -7.32 6.57 -17.56
CA ASN A 655 -8.71 6.25 -17.25
C ASN A 655 -9.61 7.45 -17.51
N LEU A 656 -10.83 7.15 -17.93
CA LEU A 656 -11.92 8.09 -18.06
C LEU A 656 -13.11 7.53 -17.29
N SER A 657 -13.70 8.34 -16.43
CA SER A 657 -14.87 7.95 -15.64
C SER A 657 -15.93 9.04 -15.69
N VAL A 658 -17.17 8.61 -15.84
CA VAL A 658 -18.34 9.49 -15.79
C VAL A 658 -19.25 9.02 -14.66
N TYR A 659 -19.63 9.92 -13.80
CA TYR A 659 -20.53 9.69 -12.67
C TYR A 659 -21.82 10.49 -12.85
N LYS A 660 -22.95 9.88 -12.54
CA LYS A 660 -24.24 10.51 -12.43
C LYS A 660 -24.84 10.25 -11.06
N SER A 661 -25.01 11.30 -10.29
CA SER A 661 -25.64 11.22 -8.97
C SER A 661 -27.12 11.60 -9.02
N PHE A 662 -27.94 10.83 -8.31
CA PHE A 662 -29.37 11.05 -8.08
C PHE A 662 -29.57 11.30 -6.57
N PRO A 663 -29.42 12.56 -6.09
CA PRO A 663 -29.36 12.84 -4.65
C PRO A 663 -30.65 12.47 -3.90
N LYS A 664 -31.82 12.62 -4.53
CA LYS A 664 -33.12 12.28 -3.91
C LYS A 664 -33.26 10.78 -3.66
N GLN A 665 -32.83 9.95 -4.62
CA GLN A 665 -32.85 8.48 -4.55
C GLN A 665 -31.62 7.94 -3.82
N ARG A 666 -30.58 8.75 -3.61
CA ARG A 666 -29.27 8.38 -3.07
C ARG A 666 -28.58 7.28 -3.88
N ILE A 667 -28.76 7.35 -5.19
CA ILE A 667 -28.13 6.45 -6.15
C ILE A 667 -27.04 7.19 -6.89
N THR A 668 -25.92 6.53 -7.12
CA THR A 668 -24.85 6.96 -8.04
C THR A 668 -24.65 5.86 -9.08
N VAL A 669 -24.64 6.24 -10.33
CA VAL A 669 -24.29 5.37 -11.46
C VAL A 669 -22.98 5.87 -12.03
N SER A 670 -22.05 4.97 -12.35
CA SER A 670 -20.80 5.33 -13.01
C SER A 670 -20.47 4.41 -14.17
N ALA A 671 -19.80 4.97 -15.17
CA ALA A 671 -19.17 4.26 -16.27
C ALA A 671 -17.70 4.62 -16.29
N GLU A 672 -16.83 3.63 -16.38
CA GLU A 672 -15.38 3.79 -16.40
C GLU A 672 -14.79 3.03 -17.57
N ALA A 673 -13.77 3.65 -18.20
CA ALA A 673 -12.96 3.05 -19.25
C ALA A 673 -11.49 3.26 -18.93
N ASN A 674 -10.72 2.16 -18.84
CA ASN A 674 -9.32 2.19 -18.51
C ASN A 674 -8.49 1.68 -19.69
N SER A 675 -7.47 2.42 -20.09
CA SER A 675 -6.43 2.01 -21.07
C SER A 675 -7.00 1.31 -22.31
N PHE A 676 -8.10 1.84 -22.85
CA PHE A 676 -8.86 1.20 -23.91
C PHE A 676 -8.23 1.29 -25.32
N LEU A 677 -7.13 2.03 -25.44
CA LEU A 677 -6.31 2.11 -26.65
C LEU A 677 -4.82 2.13 -26.26
N PRO A 678 -4.01 1.15 -26.66
CA PRO A 678 -4.39 -0.10 -27.34
C PRO A 678 -5.05 -1.11 -26.39
N ILE A 679 -5.91 -1.97 -26.93
CA ILE A 679 -6.64 -3.00 -26.19
C ILE A 679 -5.68 -4.02 -25.53
N TYR A 680 -4.56 -4.33 -26.22
CA TYR A 680 -3.51 -5.19 -25.70
C TYR A 680 -2.26 -4.38 -25.44
N TYR A 681 -1.71 -4.56 -24.25
CA TYR A 681 -0.43 -4.01 -23.86
C TYR A 681 0.69 -5.04 -24.09
N LYS A 682 1.80 -4.58 -24.64
CA LYS A 682 3.01 -5.37 -24.80
C LYS A 682 4.09 -4.77 -23.91
N ASN A 683 4.69 -5.57 -23.08
CA ASN A 683 5.83 -5.17 -22.27
C ASN A 683 6.96 -6.19 -22.37
N SER A 684 8.18 -5.74 -22.10
CA SER A 684 9.37 -6.57 -22.14
C SER A 684 10.18 -6.39 -20.88
N THR A 685 10.68 -7.49 -20.33
CA THR A 685 11.60 -7.47 -19.21
C THR A 685 12.86 -8.23 -19.57
N THR A 686 14.00 -7.80 -19.03
CA THR A 686 15.27 -8.50 -19.22
C THR A 686 15.85 -8.91 -17.88
N SER A 687 16.41 -10.10 -17.81
CA SER A 687 17.11 -10.60 -16.62
C SER A 687 18.46 -11.19 -17.04
N SER A 688 19.51 -10.98 -16.26
CA SER A 688 20.83 -11.49 -16.56
C SER A 688 21.64 -11.82 -15.32
N SER A 689 22.47 -12.84 -15.42
CA SER A 689 23.55 -13.16 -14.51
C SER A 689 24.82 -13.45 -15.32
N GLU A 690 25.88 -13.96 -14.71
CA GLU A 690 27.14 -14.20 -15.39
C GLU A 690 27.01 -15.11 -16.64
N ASN A 691 26.24 -16.21 -16.50
CA ASN A 691 26.08 -17.22 -17.54
C ASN A 691 24.62 -17.42 -17.98
N TYR A 692 23.76 -16.43 -17.75
CA TYR A 692 22.35 -16.50 -18.05
C TYR A 692 21.81 -15.14 -18.48
N TYR A 693 21.02 -15.15 -19.56
CA TYR A 693 20.32 -13.97 -20.06
C TYR A 693 18.90 -14.37 -20.51
N GLU A 694 17.91 -13.62 -20.12
CA GLU A 694 16.51 -13.84 -20.50
C GLU A 694 15.86 -12.52 -20.95
N ILE A 695 15.10 -12.59 -22.03
CA ILE A 695 14.15 -11.56 -22.43
C ILE A 695 12.75 -12.16 -22.40
N THR A 696 11.85 -11.49 -21.73
CA THR A 696 10.46 -11.90 -21.66
C THR A 696 9.58 -10.84 -22.31
N HIS A 697 8.74 -11.24 -23.27
CA HIS A 697 7.75 -10.40 -23.93
C HIS A 697 6.35 -10.83 -23.52
N ARG A 698 5.64 -9.99 -22.79
CA ARG A 698 4.27 -10.25 -22.36
C ARG A 698 3.27 -9.45 -23.20
N ARG A 699 2.25 -10.11 -23.71
CA ARG A 699 1.06 -9.49 -24.27
C ARG A 699 -0.13 -9.81 -23.38
N SER A 700 -0.73 -8.80 -22.79
CA SER A 700 -1.89 -8.95 -21.93
C SER A 700 -3.01 -8.01 -22.38
N PHE A 701 -4.25 -8.43 -22.17
CA PHE A 701 -5.42 -7.58 -22.32
C PHE A 701 -5.34 -6.45 -21.31
N HIS A 702 -5.47 -5.20 -21.76
CA HIS A 702 -5.23 -4.01 -20.94
C HIS A 702 -6.45 -3.12 -20.82
N ALA A 703 -7.34 -3.14 -21.80
CA ALA A 703 -8.59 -2.39 -21.76
C ALA A 703 -9.49 -2.91 -20.64
N SER A 704 -10.19 -2.02 -19.97
CA SER A 704 -11.24 -2.38 -19.02
C SER A 704 -12.38 -1.38 -19.10
N PHE A 705 -13.60 -1.91 -19.19
CA PHE A 705 -14.83 -1.13 -19.17
C PHE A 705 -15.68 -1.61 -18.00
N GLN A 706 -16.18 -0.67 -17.21
CA GLN A 706 -16.94 -0.97 -16.01
C GLN A 706 -18.18 -0.11 -15.91
N LEU A 707 -19.30 -0.72 -15.56
CA LEU A 707 -20.53 -0.05 -15.15
C LEU A 707 -20.78 -0.35 -13.66
N SER A 708 -21.14 0.68 -12.89
CA SER A 708 -21.39 0.51 -11.47
C SER A 708 -22.63 1.24 -11.03
N VAL A 709 -23.33 0.66 -10.08
CA VAL A 709 -24.47 1.27 -9.38
C VAL A 709 -24.20 1.17 -7.90
N ARG A 710 -24.38 2.30 -7.20
CA ARG A 710 -24.23 2.40 -5.75
C ARG A 710 -25.50 3.03 -5.17
N TRP A 711 -26.11 2.38 -4.21
CA TRP A 711 -27.30 2.85 -3.50
C TRP A 711 -27.03 2.99 -2.03
N ARG A 712 -27.36 4.12 -1.45
CA ARG A 712 -27.15 4.45 -0.04
C ARG A 712 -28.46 4.68 0.67
N PHE A 713 -28.56 4.23 1.92
CA PHE A 713 -29.76 4.44 2.75
C PHE A 713 -29.38 4.73 4.19
N GLY A 714 -30.35 5.24 4.95
CA GLY A 714 -30.16 5.60 6.36
C GLY A 714 -29.51 6.98 6.56
N LYS A 715 -29.28 7.35 7.80
CA LYS A 715 -28.66 8.61 8.22
C LYS A 715 -27.86 8.40 9.49
N LEU A 716 -26.64 8.96 9.52
CA LEU A 716 -25.87 9.19 10.72
C LEU A 716 -26.14 10.60 11.24
N LYS A 717 -26.22 10.72 12.55
CA LYS A 717 -26.37 11.97 13.27
C LYS A 717 -25.31 12.04 14.37
N ALA A 718 -25.01 13.22 14.85
CA ALA A 718 -24.30 13.43 16.08
C ALA A 718 -25.23 14.16 17.05
N ASP A 719 -25.28 13.68 18.29
CA ASP A 719 -25.95 14.43 19.34
C ASP A 719 -25.19 15.74 19.53
N GLU A 720 -25.90 16.86 19.48
CA GLU A 720 -25.32 18.10 19.98
C GLU A 720 -25.23 17.95 21.50
N TYR A 721 -24.02 17.68 22.03
CA TYR A 721 -23.82 17.90 23.44
C TYR A 721 -24.07 19.37 23.72
N SER A 722 -25.05 19.68 24.52
CA SER A 722 -24.98 20.85 25.37
C SER A 722 -23.85 20.59 26.39
N VAL A 723 -22.61 20.65 25.92
CA VAL A 723 -21.51 20.88 26.83
C VAL A 723 -21.80 22.24 27.40
N ASP A 724 -22.06 22.25 28.72
CA ASP A 724 -22.23 23.45 29.48
C ASP A 724 -21.11 24.40 29.06
N GLU A 725 -21.39 25.47 28.34
CA GLU A 725 -20.41 26.40 27.77
C GLU A 725 -19.50 26.99 28.86
N ARG A 726 -19.81 26.77 30.12
CA ARG A 726 -19.01 27.12 31.29
C ARG A 726 -17.65 26.42 31.41
N TYR A 727 -17.46 25.28 30.77
CA TYR A 727 -16.16 24.55 30.79
C TYR A 727 -15.23 24.89 29.65
N ASP A 728 -15.75 25.46 28.55
CA ASP A 728 -14.94 25.77 27.36
C ASP A 728 -14.19 27.10 27.44
N HIS A 729 -14.48 27.92 28.48
CA HIS A 729 -13.92 29.28 28.58
C HIS A 729 -12.86 29.48 29.68
N LYS A 730 -12.62 28.51 30.57
CA LYS A 730 -11.67 28.71 31.67
C LYS A 730 -10.26 28.17 31.42
N ASP A 731 -10.06 27.24 30.48
CA ASP A 731 -8.73 26.65 30.23
C ASP A 731 -8.04 27.16 28.95
N VAL A 732 -8.64 28.08 28.21
CA VAL A 732 -8.06 28.69 26.97
C VAL A 732 -7.83 30.19 27.12
N LYS A 733 -7.87 30.74 28.34
CA LYS A 733 -7.24 32.03 28.62
C LYS A 733 -5.74 31.82 28.87
N THR A 734 -5.02 31.47 27.84
CA THR A 734 -3.59 31.75 27.74
C THR A 734 -3.40 32.76 26.63
N ASN A 735 -3.20 33.99 27.06
CA ASN A 735 -2.43 35.07 26.43
C ASN A 735 -2.12 34.87 24.95
N TYR A 736 -2.99 35.32 24.08
CA TYR A 736 -2.72 35.59 22.67
C TYR A 736 -3.35 36.93 22.24
N ASP A 737 -3.26 37.93 23.13
CA ASP A 737 -3.34 39.35 22.81
C ASP A 737 -2.11 40.01 23.34
N GLU A 738 -0.99 39.88 22.60
CA GLU A 738 0.12 40.84 22.48
C GLU A 738 0.97 40.46 21.27
#